data_283dcbc27460bf9d21e03a682b5c5a5c
#
_entry.id   283dcbc27460bf9d21e03a682b5c5a5c
#
_cell.length_a   1.000
_cell.length_b   1.000
_cell.length_c   1.000
_cell.angle_alpha   90.00
_cell.angle_beta   90.00
_cell.angle_gamma   90.00
#
_symmetry.space_group_name_H-M   'P 1'
#
loop_
_entity.id
_entity.type
_entity.pdbx_description
1 polymer ?
#
loop_
_entity_poly.entity_id
_entity_poly.type
_entity_poly.pdbx_seq_one_letter_code
_entity_poly.pdbx_strand_id
1 'polypeptide(L)'
;MPAKLSTASAKTAKSARSTASAALERPASSRATASSTADSPWLSHLPWMAAAAEYAVDAWQRSVLFADVMRQRGNQYQAHLAESAPNVLDFPAEVVLDGHDLPRPCNYCLMRIVPPHDTPTQPNARPFVVVDPRAGHGPGIGGFKPDSEIGAALRAGHPCYFVGFLPDPVPGQTVEDVMHAEAAFLERVISLHPDSAGKPAVIGNCQAGWQILMTAAMRPELFGPIIVAGAPLSYWAGWRGRNPMRYSGGLLGGSWLTALTSDLGDGRFDGAWLVQNFENLDPANTLWRKKYHLYANVDTEAPRYLGFEKYWGGHVFLNAQEMQYIVDNLFIGNRLTSAELITSDGVRLDLRNIRSPIVVFCSYGDNITPPPQALGFVTDMYRDDAEVLSHDQTIVYATHESIGHLGIFVSGSTGRKEHRKFVNNIDLIDVLPAGIYQAQIADKTADTPHRELIDGDYVMSIQRRSVADVRAIVQPDAQSDRRFATVAHLSDIHLGLYRSLVQPWVRSMVTPTSAYWMRLLHPLRVSYELWSDRNPFAVPFAEKAERVRESRHPVAPDNPFLALETAVSSAIEQSLDFYRDVRDDACEKAFEFVYGQAWVQALAGLHGSDDAAVRVHPGTSPEHVAFVRHTLEHRQKELHEGGLLEAGIRALLWVHRLHGEADERQFNLARSLPRGERDLSIETFREIIRRQAGLLRMAPDTAMAAIPAMLAHASPGNIRRVAKAVRDLSFAVPLDASEQSDLARVLDVFERTAAQREDEASARRPASAPRAPRGRANANAPAKAPARAPAKAPAKVPAKTSAATTAKAAVKATAATASKRRRTA
;
A
#
# COMPACT_ATOMS: atom_id res chain seq x y z
N MET A 1 27.92 24.91 42.53
CA MET A 1 28.53 23.64 43.00
C MET A 1 28.22 22.58 41.96
N PRO A 2 29.21 21.89 41.38
CA PRO A 2 29.04 21.05 40.23
C PRO A 2 28.81 19.59 40.56
N ALA A 3 27.92 18.91 39.83
CA ALA A 3 27.75 17.46 39.88
C ALA A 3 28.21 16.83 38.56
N LYS A 4 29.00 15.81 38.73
CA LYS A 4 29.90 15.07 37.86
C LYS A 4 29.28 14.53 36.58
N LEU A 5 29.98 14.75 35.50
CA LEU A 5 29.93 13.98 34.26
C LEU A 5 30.29 12.49 34.50
N SER A 6 29.45 11.60 33.98
CA SER A 6 29.78 10.19 33.78
C SER A 6 29.83 9.93 32.28
N THR A 7 31.03 9.65 31.80
CA THR A 7 31.33 9.20 30.44
C THR A 7 30.96 7.73 30.28
N ALA A 8 30.00 7.42 29.39
CA ALA A 8 29.75 6.06 28.94
C ALA A 8 30.20 5.93 27.47
N SER A 9 31.14 5.03 27.32
CA SER A 9 31.86 4.59 26.16
C SER A 9 30.95 4.17 24.99
N ALA A 10 31.25 4.71 23.83
CA ALA A 10 30.72 4.24 22.55
C ALA A 10 31.28 2.86 22.22
N LYS A 11 30.42 1.83 22.17
CA LYS A 11 30.74 0.53 21.58
C LYS A 11 30.25 0.53 20.13
N THR A 12 31.21 0.54 19.22
CA THR A 12 31.05 0.26 17.79
C THR A 12 30.38 -1.09 17.56
N ALA A 13 29.21 -1.09 16.96
CA ALA A 13 28.56 -2.30 16.46
C ALA A 13 29.22 -2.69 15.11
N LYS A 14 29.95 -3.79 15.10
CA LYS A 14 30.40 -4.46 13.88
C LYS A 14 29.21 -5.18 13.25
N SER A 15 28.85 -4.76 12.03
CA SER A 15 27.93 -5.49 11.15
C SER A 15 28.51 -6.86 10.80
N ALA A 16 27.82 -7.91 11.17
CA ALA A 16 28.13 -9.27 10.77
C ALA A 16 27.62 -9.52 9.35
N ARG A 17 28.54 -9.68 8.40
CA ARG A 17 28.25 -10.24 7.08
C ARG A 17 28.03 -11.75 7.22
N SER A 18 26.84 -12.21 6.91
CA SER A 18 26.55 -13.64 6.67
C SER A 18 26.97 -13.97 5.23
N THR A 19 28.08 -14.64 5.08
CA THR A 19 28.47 -15.33 3.84
C THR A 19 28.10 -16.79 3.97
N ALA A 20 27.08 -17.22 3.26
CA ALA A 20 26.84 -18.65 3.01
C ALA A 20 27.87 -19.14 1.97
N SER A 21 28.88 -19.87 2.45
CA SER A 21 29.85 -20.60 1.62
C SER A 21 29.35 -22.02 1.42
N ALA A 22 28.97 -22.37 0.21
CA ALA A 22 28.81 -23.75 -0.21
C ALA A 22 30.19 -24.28 -0.59
N ALA A 23 30.71 -25.19 0.19
CA ALA A 23 31.95 -25.93 -0.09
C ALA A 23 31.71 -26.93 -1.23
N LEU A 24 32.39 -26.73 -2.36
CA LEU A 24 32.62 -27.76 -3.38
C LEU A 24 34.03 -28.32 -3.20
N GLU A 25 34.10 -29.59 -2.86
CA GLU A 25 35.33 -30.36 -2.78
C GLU A 25 36.03 -30.41 -4.14
N ARG A 26 37.34 -30.13 -4.14
CA ARG A 26 38.23 -30.33 -5.28
C ARG A 26 39.12 -31.54 -5.02
N PRO A 27 39.37 -32.39 -6.01
CA PRO A 27 40.32 -33.48 -5.89
C PRO A 27 41.79 -32.99 -5.93
N ALA A 28 42.59 -33.57 -5.15
CA ALA A 28 44.04 -33.30 -5.05
C ALA A 28 44.74 -33.68 -6.38
N SER A 29 45.56 -32.74 -6.91
CA SER A 29 46.53 -33.04 -7.95
C SER A 29 47.95 -32.70 -7.48
N SER A 30 48.75 -33.74 -7.56
CA SER A 30 50.18 -33.92 -7.60
C SER A 30 51.15 -32.69 -7.50
N ARG A 31 52.04 -32.80 -6.52
CA ARG A 31 53.30 -32.03 -6.44
C ARG A 31 54.12 -32.20 -7.71
N ALA A 32 54.42 -31.11 -8.39
CA ALA A 32 55.57 -31.00 -9.30
C ALA A 32 56.71 -30.32 -8.57
N THR A 33 57.85 -30.98 -8.64
CA THR A 33 59.12 -30.58 -8.07
C THR A 33 59.64 -29.25 -8.73
N ALA A 34 59.85 -28.24 -7.92
CA ALA A 34 60.48 -27.00 -8.35
C ALA A 34 61.99 -27.22 -8.56
N SER A 35 62.46 -27.10 -9.79
CA SER A 35 63.87 -26.90 -10.09
C SER A 35 64.23 -25.42 -9.89
N SER A 36 65.27 -25.17 -9.11
CA SER A 36 65.88 -23.85 -8.90
C SER A 36 66.52 -23.35 -10.18
N THR A 37 65.94 -22.35 -10.81
CA THR A 37 66.60 -21.55 -11.83
C THR A 37 66.87 -20.14 -11.30
N ALA A 38 68.09 -19.68 -11.54
CA ALA A 38 68.73 -18.47 -11.07
C ALA A 38 67.84 -17.19 -11.11
N ASP A 39 67.87 -16.40 -10.05
CA ASP A 39 67.30 -15.06 -9.90
C ASP A 39 67.89 -14.08 -10.89
N SER A 40 67.27 -13.93 -12.05
CA SER A 40 67.50 -12.83 -12.96
C SER A 40 66.48 -11.72 -12.66
N PRO A 41 66.83 -10.44 -12.40
CA PRO A 41 65.88 -9.36 -12.09
C PRO A 41 64.80 -9.19 -13.14
N TRP A 42 65.04 -9.56 -14.38
CA TRP A 42 64.08 -9.55 -15.49
C TRP A 42 63.01 -10.63 -15.37
N LEU A 43 63.28 -11.77 -14.71
CA LEU A 43 62.30 -12.84 -14.53
C LEU A 43 61.31 -12.52 -13.42
N SER A 44 61.62 -11.62 -12.50
CA SER A 44 60.72 -11.17 -11.45
C SER A 44 59.55 -10.30 -11.97
N HIS A 45 59.70 -9.69 -13.15
CA HIS A 45 58.69 -8.88 -13.82
C HIS A 45 57.72 -9.67 -14.74
N LEU A 46 58.10 -10.89 -15.16
CA LEU A 46 57.30 -11.73 -16.04
C LEU A 46 55.92 -12.07 -15.46
N PRO A 47 55.78 -12.46 -14.18
CA PRO A 47 54.48 -12.73 -13.59
C PRO A 47 53.55 -11.48 -13.56
N TRP A 48 54.11 -10.30 -13.28
CA TRP A 48 53.36 -9.05 -13.29
C TRP A 48 52.91 -8.62 -14.69
N MET A 49 53.77 -8.81 -15.69
CA MET A 49 53.43 -8.53 -17.08
C MET A 49 52.38 -9.48 -17.61
N ALA A 50 52.45 -10.76 -17.24
CA ALA A 50 51.43 -11.75 -17.57
C ALA A 50 50.08 -11.42 -16.92
N ALA A 51 50.09 -11.10 -15.64
CA ALA A 51 48.89 -10.70 -14.90
C ALA A 51 48.29 -9.41 -15.49
N ALA A 52 49.12 -8.41 -15.87
CA ALA A 52 48.63 -7.20 -16.51
C ALA A 52 48.01 -7.46 -17.90
N ALA A 53 48.63 -8.34 -18.70
CA ALA A 53 48.13 -8.72 -20.01
C ALA A 53 46.77 -9.46 -19.91
N GLU A 54 46.70 -10.43 -19.00
CA GLU A 54 45.45 -11.16 -18.70
C GLU A 54 44.31 -10.20 -18.30
N TYR A 55 44.58 -9.30 -17.33
CA TYR A 55 43.63 -8.28 -16.92
C TYR A 55 43.25 -7.34 -18.08
N ALA A 56 44.17 -6.88 -18.88
CA ALA A 56 43.89 -5.99 -20.01
C ALA A 56 42.97 -6.64 -21.05
N VAL A 57 43.20 -7.94 -21.36
CA VAL A 57 42.32 -8.70 -22.26
C VAL A 57 40.92 -8.81 -21.67
N ASP A 58 40.78 -9.23 -20.40
CA ASP A 58 39.52 -9.32 -19.73
C ASP A 58 38.80 -7.97 -19.66
N ALA A 59 39.45 -6.90 -19.23
CA ALA A 59 38.89 -5.57 -19.12
C ALA A 59 38.42 -5.04 -20.48
N TRP A 60 39.17 -5.29 -21.58
CA TRP A 60 38.72 -4.97 -22.91
C TRP A 60 37.49 -5.77 -23.31
N GLN A 61 37.48 -7.09 -23.06
CA GLN A 61 36.34 -7.96 -23.36
C GLN A 61 35.09 -7.53 -22.57
N ARG A 62 35.24 -7.26 -21.26
CA ARG A 62 34.14 -6.71 -20.42
C ARG A 62 33.61 -5.38 -20.97
N SER A 63 34.51 -4.51 -21.43
CA SER A 63 34.12 -3.20 -22.00
C SER A 63 33.30 -3.37 -23.29
N VAL A 64 33.66 -4.31 -24.16
CA VAL A 64 32.89 -4.60 -25.38
C VAL A 64 31.53 -5.18 -25.06
N LEU A 65 31.46 -6.15 -24.13
CA LEU A 65 30.20 -6.76 -23.69
C LEU A 65 29.30 -5.73 -22.99
N PHE A 66 29.85 -4.89 -22.12
CA PHE A 66 29.14 -3.80 -21.46
C PHE A 66 28.55 -2.81 -22.48
N ALA A 67 29.31 -2.40 -23.49
CA ALA A 67 28.85 -1.52 -24.54
C ALA A 67 27.69 -2.14 -25.34
N ASP A 68 27.74 -3.46 -25.60
CA ASP A 68 26.63 -4.19 -26.24
C ASP A 68 25.39 -4.25 -25.36
N VAL A 69 25.54 -4.47 -24.04
CA VAL A 69 24.41 -4.41 -23.09
C VAL A 69 23.79 -3.01 -23.07
N MET A 70 24.61 -1.94 -23.11
CA MET A 70 24.08 -0.57 -23.21
C MET A 70 23.31 -0.36 -24.52
N ARG A 71 23.80 -0.91 -25.64
CA ARG A 71 23.08 -0.89 -26.93
C ARG A 71 21.75 -1.66 -26.86
N GLN A 72 21.76 -2.86 -26.27
CA GLN A 72 20.54 -3.65 -26.07
C GLN A 72 19.52 -2.87 -25.19
N ARG A 73 19.99 -2.19 -24.13
CA ARG A 73 19.18 -1.32 -23.29
C ARG A 73 18.51 -0.20 -24.12
N GLY A 74 19.26 0.46 -24.98
CA GLY A 74 18.75 1.52 -25.86
C GLY A 74 17.72 0.98 -26.85
N ASN A 75 17.97 -0.18 -27.46
CA ASN A 75 17.04 -0.83 -28.38
C ASN A 75 15.75 -1.26 -27.66
N GLN A 76 15.86 -1.85 -26.48
CA GLN A 76 14.74 -2.23 -25.63
C GLN A 76 13.87 -1.01 -25.25
N TYR A 77 14.49 0.12 -24.91
CA TYR A 77 13.80 1.37 -24.66
C TYR A 77 12.96 1.82 -25.87
N GLN A 78 13.56 1.81 -27.07
CA GLN A 78 12.86 2.18 -28.30
C GLN A 78 11.69 1.24 -28.61
N ALA A 79 11.90 -0.07 -28.46
CA ALA A 79 10.86 -1.08 -28.69
C ALA A 79 9.72 -0.91 -27.68
N HIS A 80 10.04 -0.71 -26.40
CA HIS A 80 9.06 -0.55 -25.34
C HIS A 80 8.20 0.71 -25.53
N LEU A 81 8.79 1.83 -25.92
CA LEU A 81 8.04 3.05 -26.21
C LEU A 81 7.17 2.96 -27.48
N ALA A 82 7.44 2.01 -28.36
CA ALA A 82 6.64 1.75 -29.55
C ALA A 82 5.44 0.82 -29.29
N GLU A 83 5.37 0.18 -28.12
CA GLU A 83 4.22 -0.62 -27.69
C GLU A 83 2.99 0.27 -27.52
N SER A 84 1.79 -0.24 -27.84
CA SER A 84 0.53 0.52 -27.67
C SER A 84 0.15 0.75 -26.20
N ALA A 85 0.53 -0.19 -25.33
CA ALA A 85 0.31 -0.13 -23.89
C ALA A 85 1.55 -0.67 -23.15
N PRO A 86 2.67 0.10 -23.15
CA PRO A 86 3.92 -0.35 -22.56
C PRO A 86 3.75 -0.58 -21.08
N ASN A 87 4.12 -1.78 -20.62
CA ASN A 87 4.11 -2.15 -19.21
C ASN A 87 5.18 -3.22 -18.94
N VAL A 88 5.44 -3.49 -17.67
CA VAL A 88 6.43 -4.50 -17.22
C VAL A 88 5.81 -5.55 -16.29
N LEU A 89 4.53 -5.83 -16.45
CA LEU A 89 3.88 -6.94 -15.74
C LEU A 89 4.47 -8.29 -16.19
N ASP A 90 4.70 -9.16 -15.22
CA ASP A 90 5.12 -10.56 -15.44
C ASP A 90 3.92 -11.50 -15.67
N PHE A 91 2.73 -10.94 -15.73
CA PHE A 91 1.47 -11.66 -15.88
C PHE A 91 0.72 -11.16 -17.13
N PRO A 92 0.16 -12.08 -17.94
CA PRO A 92 -0.74 -11.68 -19.01
C PRO A 92 -1.94 -10.92 -18.45
N ALA A 93 -2.37 -9.88 -19.14
CA ALA A 93 -3.46 -9.02 -18.71
C ALA A 93 -4.39 -8.67 -19.88
N GLU A 94 -5.67 -8.50 -19.59
CA GLU A 94 -6.72 -8.13 -20.56
C GLU A 94 -7.40 -6.84 -20.11
N VAL A 95 -7.56 -5.88 -21.00
CA VAL A 95 -8.27 -4.63 -20.71
C VAL A 95 -9.76 -4.92 -20.48
N VAL A 96 -10.28 -4.51 -19.35
CA VAL A 96 -11.69 -4.66 -18.93
C VAL A 96 -12.47 -3.36 -19.10
N LEU A 97 -11.81 -2.23 -18.87
CA LEU A 97 -12.39 -0.91 -19.01
C LEU A 97 -11.27 0.10 -19.34
N ASP A 98 -11.43 0.81 -20.45
CA ASP A 98 -10.51 1.88 -20.84
C ASP A 98 -11.02 3.22 -20.31
N GLY A 99 -10.17 3.96 -19.64
CA GLY A 99 -10.48 5.28 -19.11
C GLY A 99 -10.79 6.33 -20.18
N HIS A 100 -10.35 6.14 -21.42
CA HIS A 100 -10.72 7.02 -22.53
C HIS A 100 -12.21 6.97 -22.86
N ASP A 101 -12.89 5.87 -22.55
CA ASP A 101 -14.31 5.66 -22.81
C ASP A 101 -15.22 6.18 -21.68
N LEU A 102 -14.64 6.69 -20.59
CA LEU A 102 -15.38 7.19 -19.45
C LEU A 102 -15.96 8.60 -19.71
N PRO A 103 -17.02 9.00 -18.99
CA PRO A 103 -17.59 10.34 -19.10
C PRO A 103 -16.59 11.49 -18.81
N ARG A 104 -15.61 11.22 -17.94
CA ARG A 104 -14.43 12.06 -17.68
C ARG A 104 -13.20 11.26 -18.18
N PRO A 105 -12.80 11.45 -19.44
CA PRO A 105 -11.77 10.62 -20.06
C PRO A 105 -10.42 10.79 -19.37
N CYS A 106 -9.72 9.69 -19.17
CA CYS A 106 -8.35 9.68 -18.69
C CYS A 106 -7.54 8.54 -19.34
N ASN A 107 -6.22 8.60 -19.24
CA ASN A 107 -5.32 7.59 -19.82
C ASN A 107 -5.08 6.38 -18.91
N TYR A 108 -5.90 6.18 -17.87
CA TYR A 108 -5.87 4.98 -17.03
C TYR A 108 -6.72 3.88 -17.62
N CYS A 109 -6.36 2.62 -17.34
CA CYS A 109 -7.15 1.46 -17.74
C CYS A 109 -7.19 0.42 -16.62
N LEU A 110 -8.32 -0.27 -16.52
CA LEU A 110 -8.50 -1.44 -15.68
C LEU A 110 -8.18 -2.69 -16.50
N MET A 111 -7.23 -3.48 -16.04
CA MET A 111 -6.84 -4.74 -16.65
C MET A 111 -7.14 -5.90 -15.71
N ARG A 112 -7.70 -6.98 -16.23
CA ARG A 112 -7.82 -8.26 -15.53
C ARG A 112 -6.54 -9.05 -15.73
N ILE A 113 -5.95 -9.52 -14.64
CA ILE A 113 -4.81 -10.43 -14.69
C ILE A 113 -5.31 -11.82 -15.02
N VAL A 114 -4.69 -12.44 -16.03
CA VAL A 114 -4.97 -13.82 -16.41
C VAL A 114 -4.15 -14.74 -15.52
N PRO A 115 -4.79 -15.55 -14.65
CA PRO A 115 -4.05 -16.41 -13.75
C PRO A 115 -3.32 -17.52 -14.53
N PRO A 116 -2.14 -17.95 -14.09
CA PRO A 116 -1.46 -19.14 -14.62
C PRO A 116 -2.35 -20.38 -14.49
N HIS A 117 -2.20 -21.33 -15.41
CA HIS A 117 -3.03 -22.55 -15.45
C HIS A 117 -2.94 -23.42 -14.18
N ASP A 118 -1.82 -23.36 -13.49
CA ASP A 118 -1.55 -24.07 -12.24
C ASP A 118 -1.99 -23.31 -10.99
N THR A 119 -2.49 -22.10 -11.15
CA THR A 119 -2.90 -21.22 -10.04
C THR A 119 -4.33 -20.70 -10.28
N PRO A 120 -5.36 -21.56 -10.25
CA PRO A 120 -6.74 -21.14 -10.53
C PRO A 120 -7.28 -20.24 -9.41
N THR A 121 -7.97 -19.18 -9.80
CA THR A 121 -8.65 -18.28 -8.87
C THR A 121 -10.04 -18.82 -8.50
N GLN A 122 -10.50 -18.51 -7.29
CA GLN A 122 -11.83 -18.85 -6.81
C GLN A 122 -12.80 -17.71 -7.17
N PRO A 123 -13.87 -17.95 -7.93
CA PRO A 123 -14.76 -16.88 -8.41
C PRO A 123 -15.40 -16.05 -7.29
N ASN A 124 -15.66 -16.67 -6.14
CA ASN A 124 -16.29 -16.02 -4.98
C ASN A 124 -15.26 -15.44 -3.99
N ALA A 125 -13.96 -15.62 -4.24
CA ALA A 125 -12.95 -14.96 -3.42
C ALA A 125 -12.96 -13.45 -3.68
N ARG A 126 -12.63 -12.68 -2.65
CA ARG A 126 -12.50 -11.22 -2.73
C ARG A 126 -11.56 -10.82 -3.87
N PRO A 127 -11.94 -9.97 -4.82
CA PRO A 127 -11.01 -9.48 -5.84
C PRO A 127 -9.98 -8.51 -5.24
N PHE A 128 -8.77 -8.52 -5.79
CA PHE A 128 -7.72 -7.57 -5.52
C PHE A 128 -7.54 -6.61 -6.69
N VAL A 129 -7.33 -5.33 -6.40
CA VAL A 129 -7.01 -4.31 -7.39
C VAL A 129 -5.70 -3.65 -7.00
N VAL A 130 -4.67 -3.82 -7.82
CA VAL A 130 -3.35 -3.20 -7.62
C VAL A 130 -3.26 -1.97 -8.50
N VAL A 131 -2.98 -0.82 -7.89
CA VAL A 131 -2.90 0.49 -8.58
C VAL A 131 -1.45 0.91 -8.69
N ASP A 132 -1.01 1.17 -9.91
CA ASP A 132 0.37 1.59 -10.19
C ASP A 132 0.59 3.07 -9.86
N PRO A 133 1.74 3.43 -9.27
CA PRO A 133 2.08 4.81 -8.97
C PRO A 133 2.52 5.56 -10.23
N ARG A 134 1.93 6.71 -10.48
CA ARG A 134 2.34 7.62 -11.54
C ARG A 134 3.53 8.48 -11.11
N ALA A 135 4.70 7.86 -11.05
CA ALA A 135 5.93 8.45 -10.52
C ALA A 135 6.97 8.81 -11.60
N GLY A 136 6.55 8.89 -12.86
CA GLY A 136 7.38 9.28 -14.00
C GLY A 136 7.86 8.13 -14.87
N HIS A 137 7.82 6.89 -14.41
CA HIS A 137 8.06 5.67 -15.17
C HIS A 137 6.76 4.97 -15.54
N GLY A 138 6.82 4.04 -16.50
CA GLY A 138 5.65 3.29 -16.96
C GLY A 138 5.15 2.26 -15.95
N PRO A 139 3.94 1.71 -16.18
CA PRO A 139 3.27 0.84 -15.22
C PRO A 139 3.89 -0.56 -15.12
N GLY A 140 3.74 -1.17 -13.93
CA GLY A 140 4.15 -2.55 -13.63
C GLY A 140 4.55 -2.82 -12.19
N ILE A 141 4.53 -1.82 -11.30
CA ILE A 141 4.75 -2.04 -9.87
C ILE A 141 3.63 -2.90 -9.31
N GLY A 142 3.99 -3.82 -8.41
CA GLY A 142 3.05 -4.80 -7.84
C GLY A 142 2.90 -6.07 -8.67
N GLY A 143 3.37 -6.07 -9.94
CA GLY A 143 3.33 -7.23 -10.84
C GLY A 143 4.63 -7.51 -11.60
N PHE A 144 5.73 -6.89 -11.23
CA PHE A 144 7.03 -6.95 -11.93
C PHE A 144 7.72 -8.33 -11.86
N LYS A 145 7.29 -9.20 -10.96
CA LYS A 145 7.84 -10.56 -10.76
C LYS A 145 6.74 -11.51 -10.31
N PRO A 146 6.95 -12.85 -10.42
CA PRO A 146 6.03 -13.83 -9.86
C PRO A 146 5.84 -13.66 -8.34
N ASP A 147 6.91 -13.34 -7.61
CA ASP A 147 6.87 -13.00 -6.18
C ASP A 147 6.60 -11.50 -6.00
N SER A 148 5.34 -11.13 -6.11
CA SER A 148 4.82 -9.76 -6.04
C SER A 148 3.44 -9.75 -5.38
N GLU A 149 2.83 -8.60 -5.27
CA GLU A 149 1.46 -8.39 -4.77
C GLU A 149 0.44 -9.17 -5.61
N ILE A 150 0.50 -9.00 -6.95
CA ILE A 150 -0.34 -9.74 -7.89
C ILE A 150 -0.12 -11.24 -7.71
N GLY A 151 1.13 -11.69 -7.70
CA GLY A 151 1.44 -13.10 -7.53
C GLY A 151 0.99 -13.66 -6.17
N ALA A 152 1.05 -12.86 -5.10
CA ALA A 152 0.52 -13.24 -3.79
C ALA A 152 -1.00 -13.41 -3.83
N ALA A 153 -1.73 -12.46 -4.45
CA ALA A 153 -3.17 -12.52 -4.60
C ALA A 153 -3.63 -13.74 -5.41
N LEU A 154 -2.99 -14.00 -6.55
CA LEU A 154 -3.30 -15.17 -7.38
C LEU A 154 -3.05 -16.48 -6.64
N ARG A 155 -1.89 -16.64 -5.99
CA ARG A 155 -1.56 -17.85 -5.21
C ARG A 155 -2.52 -18.12 -4.05
N ALA A 156 -3.11 -17.05 -3.48
CA ALA A 156 -4.16 -17.17 -2.47
C ALA A 156 -5.56 -17.46 -3.07
N GLY A 157 -5.67 -17.58 -4.40
CA GLY A 157 -6.90 -17.88 -5.09
C GLY A 157 -7.80 -16.68 -5.38
N HIS A 158 -7.31 -15.46 -5.21
CA HIS A 158 -8.09 -14.24 -5.45
C HIS A 158 -8.07 -13.83 -6.92
N PRO A 159 -9.21 -13.44 -7.53
CA PRO A 159 -9.22 -12.69 -8.77
C PRO A 159 -8.42 -11.39 -8.62
N CYS A 160 -7.56 -11.06 -9.61
CA CYS A 160 -6.70 -9.91 -9.49
C CYS A 160 -6.84 -8.99 -10.70
N TYR A 161 -6.84 -7.69 -10.44
CA TYR A 161 -6.91 -6.62 -11.41
C TYR A 161 -5.74 -5.67 -11.21
N PHE A 162 -5.36 -5.01 -12.29
CA PHE A 162 -4.32 -4.00 -12.28
C PHE A 162 -4.85 -2.71 -12.90
N VAL A 163 -4.64 -1.59 -12.24
CA VAL A 163 -4.92 -0.25 -12.76
C VAL A 163 -3.59 0.36 -13.20
N GLY A 164 -3.39 0.44 -14.50
CA GLY A 164 -2.25 1.08 -15.12
C GLY A 164 -2.64 2.27 -15.96
N PHE A 165 -1.68 2.89 -16.62
CA PHE A 165 -1.90 4.07 -17.44
C PHE A 165 -1.06 4.03 -18.73
N LEU A 166 -1.51 4.74 -19.74
CA LEU A 166 -0.80 4.90 -21.01
C LEU A 166 0.22 6.05 -20.91
N PRO A 167 1.27 6.07 -21.77
CA PRO A 167 2.36 7.04 -21.66
C PRO A 167 1.95 8.50 -21.76
N ASP A 168 0.98 8.81 -22.60
CA ASP A 168 0.51 10.18 -22.82
C ASP A 168 -0.83 10.41 -22.11
N PRO A 169 -0.98 11.49 -21.31
CA PRO A 169 -2.24 11.85 -20.66
C PRO A 169 -3.26 12.35 -21.68
N VAL A 170 -4.55 12.17 -21.39
CA VAL A 170 -5.62 12.82 -22.17
C VAL A 170 -5.51 14.34 -21.99
N PRO A 171 -5.61 15.12 -23.09
CA PRO A 171 -5.54 16.57 -22.97
C PRO A 171 -6.57 17.14 -22.00
N GLY A 172 -6.10 17.89 -21.01
CA GLY A 172 -6.96 18.50 -19.97
C GLY A 172 -7.33 17.58 -18.81
N GLN A 173 -6.89 16.32 -18.81
CA GLN A 173 -7.05 15.38 -17.70
C GLN A 173 -6.50 15.95 -16.40
N THR A 174 -7.22 15.75 -15.31
CA THR A 174 -6.90 16.21 -13.97
C THR A 174 -6.75 15.02 -13.00
N VAL A 175 -6.24 15.27 -11.80
CA VAL A 175 -6.20 14.26 -10.71
C VAL A 175 -7.62 13.83 -10.34
N GLU A 176 -8.60 14.71 -10.39
CA GLU A 176 -10.01 14.39 -10.11
C GLU A 176 -10.60 13.44 -11.16
N ASP A 177 -10.25 13.61 -12.44
CA ASP A 177 -10.69 12.69 -13.50
C ASP A 177 -10.16 11.27 -13.25
N VAL A 178 -8.92 11.15 -12.77
CA VAL A 178 -8.34 9.87 -12.37
C VAL A 178 -9.08 9.26 -11.18
N MET A 179 -9.41 10.05 -10.16
CA MET A 179 -10.21 9.58 -9.02
C MET A 179 -11.58 9.05 -9.45
N HIS A 180 -12.28 9.75 -10.35
CA HIS A 180 -13.56 9.29 -10.89
C HIS A 180 -13.39 8.02 -11.74
N ALA A 181 -12.30 7.89 -12.49
CA ALA A 181 -12.00 6.68 -13.23
C ALA A 181 -11.74 5.48 -12.31
N GLU A 182 -10.96 5.66 -11.24
CA GLU A 182 -10.74 4.61 -10.23
C GLU A 182 -12.05 4.16 -9.57
N ALA A 183 -12.94 5.09 -9.24
CA ALA A 183 -14.27 4.75 -8.74
C ALA A 183 -15.05 3.90 -9.74
N ALA A 184 -15.06 4.28 -11.03
CA ALA A 184 -15.72 3.52 -12.10
C ALA A 184 -15.07 2.14 -12.30
N PHE A 185 -13.75 2.02 -12.18
CA PHE A 185 -13.05 0.74 -12.23
C PHE A 185 -13.45 -0.18 -11.09
N LEU A 186 -13.57 0.33 -9.87
CA LEU A 186 -14.02 -0.44 -8.71
C LEU A 186 -15.49 -0.86 -8.85
N GLU A 187 -16.38 0.02 -9.33
CA GLU A 187 -17.76 -0.32 -9.67
C GLU A 187 -17.81 -1.47 -10.68
N ARG A 188 -16.94 -1.41 -11.71
CA ARG A 188 -16.83 -2.47 -12.70
C ARG A 188 -16.36 -3.78 -12.08
N VAL A 189 -15.33 -3.78 -11.25
CA VAL A 189 -14.85 -4.99 -10.54
C VAL A 189 -15.97 -5.58 -9.67
N ILE A 190 -16.67 -4.75 -8.88
CA ILE A 190 -17.79 -5.18 -8.05
C ILE A 190 -18.89 -5.83 -8.91
N SER A 191 -19.20 -5.23 -10.06
CA SER A 191 -20.21 -5.79 -10.98
C SER A 191 -19.83 -7.14 -11.60
N LEU A 192 -18.54 -7.40 -11.74
CA LEU A 192 -18.01 -8.67 -12.25
C LEU A 192 -17.96 -9.77 -11.18
N HIS A 193 -18.04 -9.41 -9.91
CA HIS A 193 -17.96 -10.32 -8.77
C HIS A 193 -19.13 -10.13 -7.78
N PRO A 194 -20.39 -10.33 -8.21
CA PRO A 194 -21.56 -10.07 -7.37
C PRO A 194 -21.63 -10.99 -6.14
N ASP A 195 -21.06 -12.19 -6.23
CA ASP A 195 -21.05 -13.20 -5.16
C ASP A 195 -19.74 -13.21 -4.37
N SER A 196 -18.95 -12.16 -4.47
CA SER A 196 -17.66 -12.04 -3.78
C SER A 196 -17.81 -12.04 -2.26
N ALA A 197 -16.85 -12.64 -1.57
CA ALA A 197 -16.76 -12.65 -0.11
C ALA A 197 -16.61 -11.25 0.52
N GLY A 198 -16.47 -10.19 -0.26
CA GLY A 198 -16.41 -8.80 0.17
C GLY A 198 -16.02 -7.87 -0.96
N LYS A 199 -16.04 -6.56 -0.69
CA LYS A 199 -15.61 -5.54 -1.65
C LYS A 199 -14.14 -5.70 -2.00
N PRO A 200 -13.69 -5.17 -3.17
CA PRO A 200 -12.32 -5.32 -3.61
C PRO A 200 -11.31 -4.82 -2.57
N ALA A 201 -10.27 -5.62 -2.30
CA ALA A 201 -9.09 -5.13 -1.61
C ALA A 201 -8.24 -4.34 -2.60
N VAL A 202 -7.85 -3.12 -2.22
CA VAL A 202 -7.14 -2.20 -3.12
C VAL A 202 -5.73 -1.95 -2.60
N ILE A 203 -4.72 -2.13 -3.44
CA ILE A 203 -3.31 -1.89 -3.11
C ILE A 203 -2.84 -0.68 -3.88
N GLY A 204 -2.36 0.35 -3.17
CA GLY A 204 -1.75 1.54 -3.76
C GLY A 204 -0.30 1.67 -3.36
N ASN A 205 0.59 1.57 -4.34
CA ASN A 205 2.03 1.65 -4.15
C ASN A 205 2.52 3.08 -4.31
N CYS A 206 3.46 3.54 -3.46
CA CYS A 206 4.08 4.85 -3.55
C CYS A 206 3.02 5.97 -3.72
N GLN A 207 3.06 6.73 -4.81
CA GLN A 207 2.08 7.79 -5.09
C GLN A 207 0.64 7.29 -5.31
N ALA A 208 0.44 6.05 -5.74
CA ALA A 208 -0.91 5.50 -5.81
C ALA A 208 -1.58 5.39 -4.42
N GLY A 209 -0.79 5.32 -3.34
CA GLY A 209 -1.32 5.28 -1.98
C GLY A 209 -2.15 6.50 -1.60
N TRP A 210 -1.66 7.74 -1.84
CA TRP A 210 -2.46 8.93 -1.60
C TRP A 210 -3.63 9.03 -2.59
N GLN A 211 -3.45 8.60 -3.83
CA GLN A 211 -4.45 8.66 -4.88
C GLN A 211 -5.67 7.79 -4.53
N ILE A 212 -5.48 6.51 -4.17
CA ILE A 212 -6.59 5.63 -3.78
C ILE A 212 -7.24 6.06 -2.47
N LEU A 213 -6.50 6.68 -1.53
CA LEU A 213 -7.10 7.20 -0.30
C LEU A 213 -7.98 8.44 -0.57
N MET A 214 -7.62 9.29 -1.55
CA MET A 214 -8.49 10.37 -2.01
C MET A 214 -9.78 9.81 -2.61
N THR A 215 -9.69 8.80 -3.47
CA THR A 215 -10.85 8.12 -4.06
C THR A 215 -11.70 7.42 -2.99
N ALA A 216 -11.07 6.78 -1.99
CA ALA A 216 -11.76 6.15 -0.88
C ALA A 216 -12.45 7.15 0.07
N ALA A 217 -11.87 8.34 0.25
CA ALA A 217 -12.51 9.42 1.01
C ALA A 217 -13.74 10.01 0.28
N MET A 218 -13.74 9.99 -1.06
CA MET A 218 -14.85 10.42 -1.92
C MET A 218 -15.93 9.35 -2.05
N ARG A 219 -15.54 8.06 -2.19
CA ARG A 219 -16.45 6.93 -2.47
C ARG A 219 -16.13 5.74 -1.54
N PRO A 220 -16.31 5.89 -0.21
CA PRO A 220 -15.91 4.88 0.77
C PRO A 220 -16.65 3.54 0.62
N GLU A 221 -17.83 3.55 0.02
CA GLU A 221 -18.65 2.35 -0.19
C GLU A 221 -18.10 1.38 -1.25
N LEU A 222 -17.14 1.77 -2.05
CA LEU A 222 -16.56 0.93 -3.11
C LEU A 222 -15.40 0.05 -2.62
N PHE A 223 -14.79 0.41 -1.49
CA PHE A 223 -13.57 -0.21 -1.02
C PHE A 223 -13.79 -1.33 0.00
N GLY A 224 -13.06 -2.42 -0.15
CA GLY A 224 -12.68 -3.32 0.92
C GLY A 224 -11.42 -2.83 1.62
N PRO A 225 -10.63 -3.68 2.30
CA PRO A 225 -9.36 -3.25 2.90
C PRO A 225 -8.44 -2.58 1.89
N ILE A 226 -7.80 -1.49 2.33
CA ILE A 226 -6.88 -0.69 1.52
C ILE A 226 -5.47 -0.92 2.03
N ILE A 227 -4.54 -1.32 1.17
CA ILE A 227 -3.13 -1.47 1.50
C ILE A 227 -2.36 -0.35 0.82
N VAL A 228 -1.70 0.50 1.59
CA VAL A 228 -0.81 1.55 1.08
C VAL A 228 0.63 1.20 1.44
N ALA A 229 1.46 1.00 0.43
CA ALA A 229 2.83 0.58 0.59
C ALA A 229 3.79 1.70 0.16
N GLY A 230 4.72 2.10 1.03
CA GLY A 230 5.68 3.16 0.76
C GLY A 230 5.05 4.47 0.26
N ALA A 231 3.89 4.87 0.81
CA ALA A 231 3.11 5.99 0.31
C ALA A 231 3.38 7.29 1.08
N PRO A 232 3.66 8.42 0.41
CA PRO A 232 3.87 9.72 1.05
C PRO A 232 2.54 10.37 1.37
N LEU A 233 1.93 10.06 2.52
CA LEU A 233 0.62 10.59 2.92
C LEU A 233 0.74 11.94 3.62
N SER A 234 1.73 12.14 4.49
CA SER A 234 2.04 13.41 5.14
C SER A 234 3.46 13.85 4.76
N TYR A 235 3.60 14.70 3.74
CA TYR A 235 4.90 14.99 3.14
C TYR A 235 5.79 15.88 4.01
N TRP A 236 5.22 16.70 4.90
CA TRP A 236 6.00 17.53 5.83
C TRP A 236 6.66 16.71 6.94
N ALA A 237 6.07 15.57 7.30
CA ALA A 237 6.63 14.69 8.31
C ALA A 237 7.93 14.05 7.84
N GLY A 238 8.87 13.83 8.75
CA GLY A 238 10.16 13.21 8.44
C GLY A 238 11.17 13.40 9.55
N TRP A 239 12.24 12.65 9.47
CA TRP A 239 13.36 12.76 10.41
C TRP A 239 14.49 13.54 9.80
N ARG A 240 15.23 14.27 10.62
CA ARG A 240 16.44 14.98 10.21
C ARG A 240 17.49 13.99 9.73
N GLY A 241 18.20 14.35 8.64
CA GLY A 241 19.28 13.56 8.06
C GLY A 241 18.85 12.23 7.41
N ARG A 242 17.53 11.98 7.19
CA ARG A 242 17.08 10.69 6.66
C ARG A 242 16.23 10.74 5.39
N ASN A 243 15.55 11.84 5.11
CA ASN A 243 14.77 11.98 3.90
C ASN A 243 14.94 13.36 3.26
N PRO A 244 16.06 13.58 2.57
CA PRO A 244 16.44 14.88 2.02
C PRO A 244 15.48 15.38 0.95
N MET A 245 14.77 14.50 0.25
CA MET A 245 13.84 14.86 -0.83
C MET A 245 12.73 15.80 -0.38
N ARG A 246 12.28 15.73 0.89
CA ARG A 246 11.22 16.60 1.42
C ARG A 246 11.58 18.09 1.37
N TYR A 247 12.88 18.44 1.39
CA TYR A 247 13.36 19.81 1.35
C TYR A 247 13.42 20.41 -0.07
N SER A 248 13.32 19.57 -1.10
CA SER A 248 13.52 19.97 -2.51
C SER A 248 12.59 21.10 -2.93
N GLY A 249 11.31 21.07 -2.53
CA GLY A 249 10.35 22.12 -2.84
C GLY A 249 10.79 23.49 -2.29
N GLY A 250 11.31 23.53 -1.06
CA GLY A 250 11.85 24.73 -0.44
C GLY A 250 13.12 25.22 -1.14
N LEU A 251 14.07 24.31 -1.38
CA LEU A 251 15.36 24.65 -2.02
C LEU A 251 15.18 25.18 -3.45
N LEU A 252 14.16 24.72 -4.16
CA LEU A 252 13.80 25.17 -5.50
C LEU A 252 12.89 26.43 -5.51
N GLY A 253 12.55 26.96 -4.33
CA GLY A 253 11.68 28.14 -4.20
C GLY A 253 10.22 27.88 -4.55
N GLY A 254 9.74 26.66 -4.36
CA GLY A 254 8.35 26.27 -4.55
C GLY A 254 8.08 25.57 -5.89
N SER A 255 6.82 25.57 -6.32
CA SER A 255 6.31 24.80 -7.46
C SER A 255 6.40 25.51 -8.82
N TRP A 256 6.89 26.75 -8.87
CA TRP A 256 6.98 27.52 -10.12
C TRP A 256 7.84 26.82 -11.20
N LEU A 257 8.88 26.06 -10.77
CA LEU A 257 9.70 25.26 -11.70
C LEU A 257 8.91 24.10 -12.33
N THR A 258 7.96 23.53 -11.63
CA THR A 258 7.03 22.54 -12.17
C THR A 258 6.19 23.12 -13.30
N ALA A 259 5.67 24.35 -13.09
CA ALA A 259 4.95 25.08 -14.12
C ALA A 259 5.85 25.39 -15.33
N LEU A 260 7.06 25.90 -15.09
CA LEU A 260 8.04 26.19 -16.16
C LEU A 260 8.38 24.92 -16.96
N THR A 261 8.67 23.81 -16.28
CA THR A 261 9.02 22.55 -16.95
C THR A 261 7.85 22.05 -17.81
N SER A 262 6.62 22.16 -17.32
CA SER A 262 5.42 21.80 -18.06
C SER A 262 5.20 22.71 -19.28
N ASP A 263 5.41 24.03 -19.13
CA ASP A 263 5.28 24.98 -20.23
C ASP A 263 6.33 24.74 -21.31
N LEU A 264 7.58 24.46 -20.92
CA LEU A 264 8.65 24.07 -21.86
C LEU A 264 8.35 22.73 -22.57
N GLY A 265 7.55 21.88 -21.97
CA GLY A 265 7.05 20.63 -22.55
C GLY A 265 5.78 20.75 -23.37
N ASP A 266 5.38 21.98 -23.76
CA ASP A 266 4.13 22.26 -24.51
C ASP A 266 2.89 21.75 -23.77
N GLY A 267 2.79 22.06 -22.46
CA GLY A 267 1.69 21.68 -21.59
C GLY A 267 1.79 20.27 -21.00
N ARG A 268 2.85 19.53 -21.27
CA ARG A 268 3.13 18.19 -20.76
C ARG A 268 4.37 18.21 -19.87
N PHE A 269 4.24 17.65 -18.67
CA PHE A 269 5.36 17.43 -17.78
C PHE A 269 6.02 16.08 -18.12
N ASP A 270 7.32 16.09 -18.42
CA ASP A 270 8.09 14.88 -18.69
C ASP A 270 8.43 14.17 -17.36
N GLY A 271 7.90 12.96 -17.17
CA GLY A 271 8.15 12.15 -15.98
C GLY A 271 9.62 11.79 -15.75
N ALA A 272 10.46 11.91 -16.78
CA ALA A 272 11.91 11.76 -16.60
C ALA A 272 12.50 12.70 -15.55
N TRP A 273 11.91 13.88 -15.33
CA TRP A 273 12.31 14.79 -14.25
C TRP A 273 12.00 14.23 -12.85
N LEU A 274 10.89 13.49 -12.68
CA LEU A 274 10.60 12.81 -11.41
C LEU A 274 11.62 11.70 -11.16
N VAL A 275 11.88 10.89 -12.17
CA VAL A 275 12.88 9.81 -12.08
C VAL A 275 14.28 10.37 -11.80
N GLN A 276 14.63 11.52 -12.38
CA GLN A 276 15.90 12.20 -12.09
C GLN A 276 16.04 12.57 -10.60
N ASN A 277 14.95 12.96 -9.93
CA ASN A 277 14.99 13.23 -8.49
C ASN A 277 15.33 11.95 -7.68
N PHE A 278 14.81 10.80 -8.08
CA PHE A 278 15.15 9.53 -7.44
C PHE A 278 16.60 9.11 -7.72
N GLU A 279 17.06 9.28 -8.95
CA GLU A 279 18.47 9.04 -9.33
C GLU A 279 19.42 9.92 -8.53
N ASN A 280 19.07 11.15 -8.23
CA ASN A 280 19.89 12.10 -7.47
C ASN A 280 20.02 11.72 -5.98
N LEU A 281 19.15 10.85 -5.43
CA LEU A 281 19.20 10.44 -4.02
C LEU A 281 20.40 9.54 -3.71
N ASP A 282 20.84 8.74 -4.68
CA ASP A 282 22.01 7.85 -4.51
C ASP A 282 22.99 8.02 -5.68
N PRO A 283 23.83 9.07 -5.65
CA PRO A 283 24.82 9.32 -6.70
C PRO A 283 25.81 8.16 -6.88
N ALA A 284 26.17 7.46 -5.81
CA ALA A 284 27.07 6.32 -5.89
C ALA A 284 26.45 5.18 -6.72
N ASN A 285 25.16 4.92 -6.56
CA ASN A 285 24.45 3.93 -7.37
C ASN A 285 24.24 4.40 -8.81
N THR A 286 23.73 5.61 -8.99
CA THR A 286 23.36 6.16 -10.31
C THR A 286 24.55 6.35 -11.23
N LEU A 287 25.62 6.96 -10.71
CA LEU A 287 26.79 7.32 -11.52
C LEU A 287 27.78 6.18 -11.67
N TRP A 288 27.88 5.29 -10.66
CA TRP A 288 28.94 4.29 -10.60
C TRP A 288 28.46 2.86 -10.30
N ARG A 289 27.99 2.56 -9.10
CA ARG A 289 27.79 1.20 -8.56
C ARG A 289 26.96 0.31 -9.49
N LYS A 290 25.81 0.79 -9.96
CA LYS A 290 24.91 0.05 -10.87
C LYS A 290 25.61 -0.35 -12.18
N LYS A 291 26.35 0.56 -12.76
CA LYS A 291 27.08 0.35 -14.03
C LYS A 291 28.33 -0.49 -13.84
N TYR A 292 29.07 -0.24 -12.78
CA TYR A 292 30.27 -1.04 -12.47
C TYR A 292 29.89 -2.49 -12.10
N HIS A 293 28.80 -2.69 -11.35
CA HIS A 293 28.32 -4.04 -11.07
C HIS A 293 27.98 -4.81 -12.35
N LEU A 294 27.31 -4.16 -13.32
CA LEU A 294 27.07 -4.76 -14.64
C LEU A 294 28.38 -5.05 -15.36
N TYR A 295 29.33 -4.12 -15.37
CA TYR A 295 30.62 -4.28 -16.04
C TYR A 295 31.43 -5.43 -15.43
N ALA A 296 31.51 -5.47 -14.10
CA ALA A 296 32.28 -6.50 -13.39
C ALA A 296 31.66 -7.91 -13.52
N ASN A 297 30.34 -8.02 -13.71
CA ASN A 297 29.62 -9.28 -13.80
C ASN A 297 28.88 -9.43 -15.13
N VAL A 298 29.44 -8.87 -16.22
CA VAL A 298 28.76 -8.74 -17.52
C VAL A 298 28.34 -10.07 -18.13
N ASP A 299 29.03 -11.15 -17.76
CA ASP A 299 28.74 -12.51 -18.24
C ASP A 299 27.41 -13.09 -17.73
N THR A 300 26.89 -12.56 -16.60
CA THR A 300 25.69 -13.11 -15.94
C THR A 300 24.61 -12.06 -15.61
N GLU A 301 25.00 -10.79 -15.46
CA GLU A 301 24.14 -9.73 -14.88
C GLU A 301 23.23 -9.04 -15.92
N ALA A 302 23.54 -9.18 -17.22
CA ALA A 302 22.82 -8.49 -18.28
C ALA A 302 21.30 -8.70 -18.25
N PRO A 303 20.74 -9.91 -18.10
CA PRO A 303 19.30 -10.12 -18.10
C PRO A 303 18.59 -9.37 -16.95
N ARG A 304 19.16 -9.42 -15.74
CA ARG A 304 18.60 -8.71 -14.57
C ARG A 304 18.65 -7.20 -14.76
N TYR A 305 19.77 -6.69 -15.25
CA TYR A 305 19.96 -5.28 -15.53
C TYR A 305 18.96 -4.78 -16.59
N LEU A 306 18.84 -5.46 -17.72
CA LEU A 306 17.92 -5.10 -18.81
C LEU A 306 16.46 -5.18 -18.35
N GLY A 307 16.08 -6.19 -17.57
CA GLY A 307 14.75 -6.29 -17.01
C GLY A 307 14.38 -5.11 -16.12
N PHE A 308 15.30 -4.66 -15.26
CA PHE A 308 15.08 -3.48 -14.43
C PHE A 308 15.06 -2.18 -15.25
N GLU A 309 15.98 -2.02 -16.22
CA GLU A 309 16.06 -0.83 -17.07
C GLU A 309 14.86 -0.68 -18.02
N LYS A 310 14.17 -1.76 -18.38
CA LYS A 310 12.91 -1.69 -19.13
C LYS A 310 11.85 -0.91 -18.34
N TYR A 311 11.72 -1.20 -17.05
CA TYR A 311 10.83 -0.49 -16.15
C TYR A 311 11.31 0.95 -15.90
N TRP A 312 12.56 1.09 -15.45
CA TRP A 312 13.12 2.36 -15.00
C TRP A 312 13.26 3.42 -16.09
N GLY A 313 13.52 2.99 -17.34
CA GLY A 313 13.65 3.86 -18.49
C GLY A 313 12.34 4.18 -19.22
N GLY A 314 11.24 3.52 -18.91
CA GLY A 314 9.95 3.71 -19.56
C GLY A 314 9.24 4.99 -19.14
N HIS A 315 9.86 6.17 -19.34
CA HIS A 315 9.34 7.44 -18.86
C HIS A 315 8.03 7.86 -19.55
N VAL A 316 7.04 8.26 -18.76
CA VAL A 316 5.70 8.68 -19.16
C VAL A 316 5.50 10.18 -18.92
N PHE A 317 4.37 10.72 -19.39
CA PHE A 317 4.01 12.15 -19.25
C PHE A 317 2.83 12.33 -18.30
N LEU A 318 2.76 13.51 -17.70
CA LEU A 318 1.59 14.04 -16.99
C LEU A 318 1.16 15.35 -17.65
N ASN A 319 -0.10 15.71 -17.50
CA ASN A 319 -0.53 17.08 -17.86
C ASN A 319 0.08 18.10 -16.88
N ALA A 320 0.26 19.30 -17.36
CA ALA A 320 0.71 20.42 -16.55
C ALA A 320 -0.17 20.63 -15.31
N GLN A 321 -1.50 20.49 -15.46
CA GLN A 321 -2.48 20.64 -14.38
C GLN A 321 -2.34 19.55 -13.34
N GLU A 322 -2.21 18.29 -13.75
CA GLU A 322 -2.05 17.16 -12.82
C GLU A 322 -0.77 17.32 -11.99
N MET A 323 0.37 17.55 -12.65
CA MET A 323 1.63 17.68 -11.94
C MET A 323 1.64 18.89 -11.00
N GLN A 324 1.09 20.01 -11.43
CA GLN A 324 0.98 21.21 -10.60
C GLN A 324 0.08 20.95 -9.37
N TYR A 325 -1.07 20.27 -9.56
CA TYR A 325 -1.97 19.91 -8.47
C TYR A 325 -1.25 19.02 -7.43
N ILE A 326 -0.53 18.00 -7.89
CA ILE A 326 0.22 17.08 -7.02
C ILE A 326 1.26 17.84 -6.20
N VAL A 327 2.05 18.69 -6.84
CA VAL A 327 3.11 19.44 -6.15
C VAL A 327 2.54 20.48 -5.18
N ASP A 328 1.55 21.26 -5.60
CA ASP A 328 0.96 22.33 -4.78
C ASP A 328 0.21 21.78 -3.57
N ASN A 329 -0.56 20.71 -3.75
CA ASN A 329 -1.47 20.23 -2.70
C ASN A 329 -0.89 19.14 -1.82
N LEU A 330 -0.02 18.27 -2.37
CA LEU A 330 0.51 17.12 -1.65
C LEU A 330 1.93 17.36 -1.19
N PHE A 331 2.88 17.64 -2.09
CA PHE A 331 4.29 17.72 -1.72
C PHE A 331 4.67 19.02 -1.01
N ILE A 332 4.21 20.16 -1.51
CA ILE A 332 4.47 21.48 -0.88
C ILE A 332 3.37 21.82 0.12
N GLY A 333 2.10 21.64 -0.28
CA GLY A 333 0.96 22.04 0.52
C GLY A 333 0.61 21.13 1.68
N ASN A 334 0.88 19.81 1.60
CA ASN A 334 0.47 18.78 2.58
C ASN A 334 -1.02 18.88 2.98
N ARG A 335 -1.91 19.20 2.00
CA ARG A 335 -3.32 19.54 2.25
C ARG A 335 -4.24 18.34 2.40
N LEU A 336 -3.78 17.13 2.05
CA LEU A 336 -4.57 15.90 2.17
C LEU A 336 -4.84 15.56 3.64
N THR A 337 -3.80 15.61 4.46
CA THR A 337 -3.89 15.24 5.88
C THR A 337 -4.49 16.31 6.78
N SER A 338 -4.70 17.52 6.25
CA SER A 338 -5.43 18.61 6.92
C SER A 338 -6.91 18.69 6.52
N ALA A 339 -7.38 17.79 5.62
CA ALA A 339 -8.73 17.79 5.06
C ALA A 339 -9.12 19.14 4.39
N GLU A 340 -8.15 19.82 3.77
CA GLU A 340 -8.37 21.09 3.08
C GLU A 340 -8.76 20.93 1.61
N LEU A 341 -8.55 19.73 1.04
CA LEU A 341 -8.85 19.47 -0.36
C LEU A 341 -10.37 19.36 -0.59
N ILE A 342 -10.84 20.08 -1.60
CA ILE A 342 -12.22 20.04 -2.05
C ILE A 342 -12.22 19.81 -3.56
N THR A 343 -12.98 18.83 -4.02
CA THR A 343 -13.13 18.54 -5.45
C THR A 343 -13.93 19.62 -6.17
N SER A 344 -13.88 19.64 -7.50
CA SER A 344 -14.60 20.60 -8.34
C SER A 344 -16.13 20.54 -8.16
N ASP A 345 -16.68 19.42 -7.75
CA ASP A 345 -18.08 19.17 -7.41
C ASP A 345 -18.41 19.43 -5.93
N GLY A 346 -17.46 19.95 -5.15
CA GLY A 346 -17.68 20.42 -3.78
C GLY A 346 -17.53 19.35 -2.70
N VAL A 347 -17.03 18.16 -3.03
CA VAL A 347 -16.77 17.10 -2.04
C VAL A 347 -15.46 17.38 -1.30
N ARG A 348 -15.52 17.48 0.03
CA ARG A 348 -14.33 17.58 0.88
C ARG A 348 -13.68 16.22 1.02
N LEU A 349 -12.40 16.15 0.67
CA LEU A 349 -11.58 14.95 0.82
C LEU A 349 -11.04 14.87 2.25
N ASP A 350 -11.72 14.08 3.07
CA ASP A 350 -11.38 13.85 4.46
C ASP A 350 -11.11 12.35 4.66
N LEU A 351 -9.87 11.97 4.93
CA LEU A 351 -9.50 10.56 5.11
C LEU A 351 -10.24 9.89 6.28
N ARG A 352 -10.80 10.68 7.20
CA ARG A 352 -11.63 10.17 8.30
C ARG A 352 -13.00 9.62 7.82
N ASN A 353 -13.38 9.88 6.56
CA ASN A 353 -14.57 9.32 5.94
C ASN A 353 -14.37 7.88 5.45
N ILE A 354 -13.14 7.39 5.37
CA ILE A 354 -12.84 6.04 4.92
C ILE A 354 -13.33 5.05 5.98
N ARG A 355 -14.13 4.08 5.55
CA ARG A 355 -14.75 3.06 6.43
C ARG A 355 -14.01 1.73 6.44
N SER A 356 -13.26 1.47 5.39
CA SER A 356 -12.48 0.25 5.22
C SER A 356 -11.20 0.30 6.04
N PRO A 357 -10.67 -0.83 6.50
CA PRO A 357 -9.36 -0.88 7.13
C PRO A 357 -8.27 -0.35 6.20
N ILE A 358 -7.37 0.46 6.73
CA ILE A 358 -6.19 0.97 6.03
C ILE A 358 -4.97 0.25 6.59
N VAL A 359 -4.26 -0.49 5.73
CA VAL A 359 -2.98 -1.13 6.05
C VAL A 359 -1.87 -0.25 5.49
N VAL A 360 -0.97 0.21 6.35
CA VAL A 360 0.19 1.02 5.97
C VAL A 360 1.44 0.17 6.08
N PHE A 361 2.09 -0.11 4.96
CA PHE A 361 3.39 -0.78 4.94
C PHE A 361 4.50 0.23 4.63
N CYS A 362 5.44 0.40 5.54
CA CYS A 362 6.55 1.35 5.42
C CYS A 362 7.86 0.77 5.97
N SER A 363 8.99 1.40 5.69
CA SER A 363 10.30 0.90 6.07
C SER A 363 11.21 1.99 6.65
N TYR A 364 11.96 1.65 7.69
CA TYR A 364 13.01 2.50 8.24
C TYR A 364 14.21 2.67 7.30
N GLY A 365 14.37 1.79 6.31
CA GLY A 365 15.38 1.91 5.26
C GLY A 365 14.95 2.74 4.05
N ASP A 366 13.70 3.20 4.02
CA ASP A 366 13.14 4.03 2.95
C ASP A 366 13.51 5.51 3.19
N ASN A 367 14.31 6.09 2.28
CA ASN A 367 14.73 7.49 2.32
C ASN A 367 13.84 8.40 1.45
N ILE A 368 12.83 7.85 0.77
CA ILE A 368 11.85 8.59 -0.05
C ILE A 368 10.58 8.81 0.74
N THR A 369 10.00 7.72 1.28
CA THR A 369 8.78 7.74 2.08
C THR A 369 8.99 6.99 3.40
N PRO A 370 9.77 7.55 4.33
CA PRO A 370 10.04 6.91 5.62
C PRO A 370 8.75 6.82 6.46
N PRO A 371 8.75 6.01 7.53
CA PRO A 371 7.60 5.83 8.40
C PRO A 371 6.88 7.12 8.83
N PRO A 372 7.55 8.24 9.14
CA PRO A 372 6.84 9.48 9.44
C PRO A 372 5.96 9.99 8.30
N GLN A 373 6.41 9.91 7.05
CA GLN A 373 5.59 10.34 5.91
C GLN A 373 4.40 9.41 5.65
N ALA A 374 4.59 8.11 5.87
CA ALA A 374 3.54 7.13 5.67
C ALA A 374 2.49 7.14 6.81
N LEU A 375 2.90 7.41 8.05
CA LEU A 375 2.07 7.36 9.25
C LEU A 375 1.64 8.74 9.76
N GLY A 376 2.24 9.82 9.28
CA GLY A 376 2.00 11.18 9.74
C GLY A 376 0.54 11.61 9.63
N PHE A 377 -0.22 11.09 8.64
CA PHE A 377 -1.64 11.38 8.51
C PHE A 377 -2.44 11.04 9.79
N VAL A 378 -2.01 10.02 10.55
CA VAL A 378 -2.65 9.66 11.82
C VAL A 378 -2.52 10.79 12.84
N THR A 379 -1.32 11.35 12.98
CA THR A 379 -1.06 12.44 13.94
C THR A 379 -1.57 13.80 13.46
N ASP A 380 -1.72 13.97 12.14
CA ASP A 380 -2.26 15.18 11.53
C ASP A 380 -3.80 15.25 11.65
N MET A 381 -4.47 14.10 11.70
CA MET A 381 -5.93 14.01 11.67
C MET A 381 -6.57 13.63 13.00
N TYR A 382 -5.85 12.92 13.89
CA TYR A 382 -6.36 12.43 15.15
C TYR A 382 -5.53 12.94 16.34
N ARG A 383 -6.21 13.49 17.31
CA ARG A 383 -5.57 13.94 18.57
C ARG A 383 -5.35 12.76 19.52
N ASP A 384 -6.30 11.81 19.52
CA ASP A 384 -6.33 10.68 20.44
C ASP A 384 -7.11 9.47 19.88
N ASP A 385 -7.10 8.38 20.60
CA ASP A 385 -7.79 7.14 20.24
C ASP A 385 -9.32 7.28 20.20
N ALA A 386 -9.90 8.21 20.96
CA ALA A 386 -11.34 8.43 20.98
C ALA A 386 -11.85 8.99 19.64
N GLU A 387 -11.05 9.84 19.01
CA GLU A 387 -11.35 10.34 17.65
C GLU A 387 -11.32 9.21 16.63
N VAL A 388 -10.29 8.33 16.65
CA VAL A 388 -10.20 7.16 15.77
C VAL A 388 -11.42 6.26 15.93
N LEU A 389 -11.81 5.98 17.18
CA LEU A 389 -13.01 5.19 17.50
C LEU A 389 -14.29 5.85 17.01
N SER A 390 -14.42 7.17 17.14
CA SER A 390 -15.63 7.91 16.72
C SER A 390 -15.84 7.87 15.22
N HIS A 391 -14.76 7.81 14.44
CA HIS A 391 -14.82 7.66 12.99
C HIS A 391 -14.95 6.22 12.52
N ASP A 392 -15.00 5.25 13.43
CA ASP A 392 -15.02 3.81 13.13
C ASP A 392 -13.88 3.36 12.21
N GLN A 393 -12.72 4.01 12.34
CA GLN A 393 -11.59 3.76 11.45
C GLN A 393 -10.64 2.71 12.02
N THR A 394 -10.24 1.77 11.18
CA THR A 394 -9.23 0.75 11.49
C THR A 394 -7.95 1.06 10.71
N ILE A 395 -6.84 1.26 11.43
CA ILE A 395 -5.53 1.51 10.83
C ILE A 395 -4.57 0.43 11.33
N VAL A 396 -4.00 -0.32 10.39
CA VAL A 396 -2.99 -1.34 10.67
C VAL A 396 -1.69 -0.88 10.03
N TYR A 397 -0.60 -0.82 10.78
CA TYR A 397 0.70 -0.53 10.18
C TYR A 397 1.68 -1.67 10.37
N ALA A 398 2.52 -1.88 9.38
CA ALA A 398 3.65 -2.79 9.43
C ALA A 398 4.92 -2.01 9.05
N THR A 399 5.98 -2.20 9.83
CA THR A 399 7.26 -1.55 9.58
C THR A 399 8.33 -2.59 9.26
N HIS A 400 9.16 -2.30 8.26
CA HIS A 400 10.36 -3.09 7.96
C HIS A 400 11.62 -2.31 8.39
N GLU A 401 12.65 -3.00 8.89
CA GLU A 401 13.81 -2.33 9.51
C GLU A 401 14.74 -1.66 8.49
N SER A 402 14.93 -2.24 7.30
CA SER A 402 16.05 -1.88 6.43
C SER A 402 15.78 -1.86 4.93
N ILE A 403 14.60 -2.25 4.48
CA ILE A 403 14.28 -2.28 3.05
C ILE A 403 14.23 -0.84 2.49
N GLY A 404 14.91 -0.60 1.36
CA GLY A 404 14.80 0.66 0.62
C GLY A 404 13.48 0.76 -0.15
N HIS A 405 13.13 1.97 -0.58
CA HIS A 405 11.86 2.29 -1.21
C HIS A 405 11.42 1.29 -2.30
N LEU A 406 12.25 1.10 -3.33
CA LEU A 406 11.92 0.17 -4.41
C LEU A 406 11.82 -1.29 -3.92
N GLY A 407 12.54 -1.66 -2.87
CA GLY A 407 12.48 -3.00 -2.29
C GLY A 407 11.10 -3.36 -1.74
N ILE A 408 10.31 -2.38 -1.33
CA ILE A 408 8.92 -2.57 -0.88
C ILE A 408 8.08 -3.21 -1.99
N PHE A 409 8.29 -2.84 -3.24
CA PHE A 409 7.44 -3.20 -4.38
C PHE A 409 8.04 -4.29 -5.28
N VAL A 410 9.38 -4.25 -5.51
CA VAL A 410 10.02 -5.10 -6.51
C VAL A 410 10.88 -6.21 -5.92
N SER A 411 11.03 -6.28 -4.58
CA SER A 411 11.77 -7.36 -3.93
C SER A 411 10.94 -8.63 -3.83
N GLY A 412 11.44 -9.73 -4.40
CA GLY A 412 10.79 -11.04 -4.25
C GLY A 412 10.77 -11.54 -2.80
N SER A 413 11.71 -11.12 -1.93
CA SER A 413 11.65 -11.46 -0.49
C SER A 413 10.45 -10.79 0.18
N THR A 414 10.20 -9.49 -0.11
CA THR A 414 9.03 -8.76 0.38
C THR A 414 7.73 -9.38 -0.15
N GLY A 415 7.71 -9.77 -1.44
CA GLY A 415 6.56 -10.46 -2.03
C GLY A 415 6.21 -11.77 -1.32
N ARG A 416 7.23 -12.56 -0.96
CA ARG A 416 7.04 -13.85 -0.25
C ARG A 416 6.71 -13.70 1.23
N LYS A 417 7.09 -12.60 1.87
CA LYS A 417 6.91 -12.38 3.31
C LYS A 417 5.73 -11.42 3.57
N GLU A 418 5.95 -10.13 3.39
CA GLU A 418 5.00 -9.09 3.80
C GLU A 418 3.73 -9.12 2.94
N HIS A 419 3.86 -9.03 1.61
CA HIS A 419 2.69 -9.00 0.73
C HIS A 419 1.87 -10.28 0.81
N ARG A 420 2.51 -11.45 0.84
CA ARG A 420 1.81 -12.72 1.03
C ARG A 420 1.03 -12.75 2.35
N LYS A 421 1.61 -12.24 3.44
CA LYS A 421 0.93 -12.21 4.74
C LYS A 421 -0.25 -11.25 4.77
N PHE A 422 -0.14 -10.09 4.15
CA PHE A 422 -1.28 -9.17 4.04
C PHE A 422 -2.42 -9.78 3.23
N VAL A 423 -2.12 -10.41 2.10
CA VAL A 423 -3.12 -11.05 1.23
C VAL A 423 -3.80 -12.21 1.95
N ASN A 424 -3.04 -13.14 2.54
CA ASN A 424 -3.60 -14.31 3.19
C ASN A 424 -4.43 -13.98 4.43
N ASN A 425 -4.17 -12.84 5.07
CA ASN A 425 -4.86 -12.36 6.25
C ASN A 425 -5.82 -11.19 5.99
N ILE A 426 -6.17 -10.94 4.74
CA ILE A 426 -7.01 -9.80 4.38
C ILE A 426 -8.39 -9.82 5.05
N ASP A 427 -8.97 -10.99 5.23
CA ASP A 427 -10.25 -11.16 5.93
C ASP A 427 -10.13 -10.98 7.44
N LEU A 428 -8.99 -11.36 8.06
CA LEU A 428 -8.69 -11.03 9.46
C LEU A 428 -8.59 -9.51 9.63
N ILE A 429 -7.86 -8.84 8.75
CA ILE A 429 -7.72 -7.37 8.77
C ILE A 429 -9.08 -6.70 8.62
N ASP A 430 -9.93 -7.22 7.76
CA ASP A 430 -11.27 -6.66 7.48
C ASP A 430 -12.25 -6.77 8.66
N VAL A 431 -12.06 -7.73 9.56
CA VAL A 431 -12.90 -7.87 10.77
C VAL A 431 -12.34 -7.14 11.98
N LEU A 432 -11.13 -6.56 11.90
CA LEU A 432 -10.56 -5.82 13.02
C LEU A 432 -11.47 -4.64 13.40
N PRO A 433 -11.70 -4.45 14.72
CA PRO A 433 -12.47 -3.30 15.19
C PRO A 433 -11.73 -1.98 14.96
N ALA A 434 -12.47 -0.88 15.03
CA ALA A 434 -11.88 0.45 14.96
C ALA A 434 -10.71 0.63 15.93
N GLY A 435 -9.65 1.26 15.49
CA GLY A 435 -8.45 1.54 16.26
C GLY A 435 -7.16 1.41 15.47
N ILE A 436 -6.05 1.59 16.16
CA ILE A 436 -4.71 1.51 15.60
C ILE A 436 -4.05 0.20 16.02
N TYR A 437 -3.37 -0.44 15.07
CA TYR A 437 -2.72 -1.73 15.26
C TYR A 437 -1.36 -1.77 14.56
N GLN A 438 -0.46 -2.58 15.10
CA GLN A 438 0.79 -2.95 14.44
C GLN A 438 0.75 -4.42 14.03
N ALA A 439 0.93 -4.70 12.76
CA ALA A 439 1.15 -6.06 12.28
C ALA A 439 2.64 -6.42 12.39
N GLN A 440 2.92 -7.53 13.05
CA GLN A 440 4.24 -8.13 13.18
C GLN A 440 4.28 -9.43 12.41
N ILE A 441 5.31 -9.62 11.60
CA ILE A 441 5.51 -10.81 10.78
C ILE A 441 6.81 -11.46 11.20
N ALA A 442 6.71 -12.60 11.89
CA ALA A 442 7.83 -13.37 12.42
C ALA A 442 8.02 -14.69 11.66
N ASP A 443 9.22 -15.26 11.76
CA ASP A 443 9.51 -16.57 11.16
C ASP A 443 8.73 -17.70 11.87
N LYS A 444 8.18 -18.62 11.09
CA LYS A 444 7.55 -19.86 11.58
C LYS A 444 8.63 -20.87 11.87
N THR A 445 8.81 -21.21 13.14
CA THR A 445 9.80 -22.17 13.61
C THR A 445 9.17 -23.54 13.92
N ALA A 446 10.00 -24.53 14.23
CA ALA A 446 9.53 -25.85 14.68
C ALA A 446 8.74 -25.76 16.00
N ASP A 447 9.10 -24.82 16.86
CA ASP A 447 8.49 -24.58 18.17
C ASP A 447 7.26 -23.68 18.11
N THR A 448 6.88 -23.16 16.93
CA THR A 448 5.69 -22.31 16.77
C THR A 448 4.42 -23.13 17.08
N PRO A 449 3.64 -22.77 18.11
CA PRO A 449 2.40 -23.47 18.45
C PRO A 449 1.39 -23.40 17.30
N HIS A 450 0.62 -24.47 17.10
CA HIS A 450 -0.42 -24.56 16.06
C HIS A 450 0.03 -24.15 14.67
N ARG A 451 1.27 -24.56 14.32
CA ARG A 451 1.88 -24.23 13.02
C ARG A 451 1.08 -24.72 11.82
N GLU A 452 0.20 -25.70 12.00
CA GLU A 452 -0.72 -26.22 10.99
C GLU A 452 -1.80 -25.21 10.57
N LEU A 453 -2.09 -24.24 11.42
CA LEU A 453 -3.05 -23.14 11.15
C LEU A 453 -2.41 -21.94 10.44
N ILE A 454 -1.09 -22.00 10.17
CA ILE A 454 -0.32 -20.92 9.57
C ILE A 454 0.02 -21.29 8.14
N ASP A 455 -0.40 -20.45 7.18
CA ASP A 455 0.01 -20.61 5.79
C ASP A 455 1.40 -20.01 5.54
N GLY A 456 2.27 -20.82 4.88
CA GLY A 456 3.63 -20.44 4.54
C GLY A 456 4.61 -20.47 5.72
N ASP A 457 5.69 -19.68 5.59
CA ASP A 457 6.88 -19.75 6.45
C ASP A 457 6.90 -18.67 7.54
N TYR A 458 5.89 -17.82 7.61
CA TYR A 458 5.80 -16.69 8.53
C TYR A 458 4.47 -16.73 9.27
N VAL A 459 4.44 -16.16 10.47
CA VAL A 459 3.23 -15.94 11.28
C VAL A 459 2.97 -14.44 11.41
N MET A 460 1.72 -14.02 11.25
CA MET A 460 1.29 -12.64 11.46
C MET A 460 0.51 -12.52 12.76
N SER A 461 0.96 -11.63 13.64
CA SER A 461 0.23 -11.16 14.80
C SER A 461 -0.06 -9.67 14.67
N ILE A 462 -1.21 -9.25 15.19
CA ILE A 462 -1.69 -7.88 15.13
C ILE A 462 -1.86 -7.38 16.56
N GLN A 463 -1.04 -6.41 16.95
CA GLN A 463 -1.02 -5.84 18.29
C GLN A 463 -1.69 -4.46 18.31
N ARG A 464 -2.51 -4.22 19.32
CA ARG A 464 -3.12 -2.92 19.54
C ARG A 464 -2.05 -1.85 19.79
N ARG A 465 -2.26 -0.69 19.19
CA ARG A 465 -1.47 0.53 19.39
C ARG A 465 -2.41 1.72 19.60
N SER A 466 -1.82 2.86 19.92
CA SER A 466 -2.50 4.13 20.15
C SER A 466 -1.99 5.22 19.20
N VAL A 467 -2.70 6.34 19.13
CA VAL A 467 -2.20 7.55 18.47
C VAL A 467 -0.86 7.99 19.09
N ALA A 468 -0.68 7.79 20.39
CA ALA A 468 0.58 8.11 21.08
C ALA A 468 1.75 7.24 20.60
N ASP A 469 1.53 5.94 20.33
CA ASP A 469 2.55 5.05 19.77
C ASP A 469 2.96 5.49 18.35
N VAL A 470 1.99 5.87 17.52
CA VAL A 470 2.28 6.41 16.18
C VAL A 470 3.02 7.75 16.29
N ARG A 471 2.63 8.61 17.22
CA ARG A 471 3.31 9.89 17.48
C ARG A 471 4.78 9.70 17.88
N ALA A 472 5.08 8.63 18.64
CA ALA A 472 6.46 8.28 18.97
C ALA A 472 7.31 7.88 17.74
N ILE A 473 6.69 7.32 16.71
CA ILE A 473 7.36 7.02 15.43
C ILE A 473 7.51 8.29 14.58
N VAL A 474 6.42 9.04 14.41
CA VAL A 474 6.35 10.21 13.52
C VAL A 474 7.20 11.36 14.05
N GLN A 475 7.19 11.60 15.37
CA GLN A 475 7.89 12.68 16.06
C GLN A 475 7.54 14.06 15.44
N PRO A 476 6.27 14.50 15.47
CA PRO A 476 5.86 15.79 14.91
C PRO A 476 6.67 16.94 15.51
N ASP A 477 7.10 17.88 14.65
CA ASP A 477 7.91 19.04 15.04
C ASP A 477 7.27 20.33 14.52
N ALA A 478 6.70 21.11 15.43
CA ALA A 478 6.00 22.37 15.12
C ALA A 478 6.90 23.39 14.40
N GLN A 479 8.21 23.43 14.72
CA GLN A 479 9.15 24.30 14.05
C GLN A 479 9.40 23.86 12.61
N SER A 480 9.51 22.56 12.38
CA SER A 480 9.61 22.00 11.04
C SER A 480 8.34 22.31 10.22
N ASP A 481 7.16 22.10 10.78
CA ASP A 481 5.89 22.41 10.13
C ASP A 481 5.78 23.89 9.76
N ARG A 482 6.24 24.79 10.65
CA ARG A 482 6.27 26.23 10.38
C ARG A 482 7.19 26.58 9.21
N ARG A 483 8.34 25.94 9.09
CA ARG A 483 9.25 26.11 7.95
C ARG A 483 8.61 25.63 6.66
N PHE A 484 7.97 24.48 6.67
CA PHE A 484 7.25 23.96 5.49
C PHE A 484 6.04 24.82 5.11
N ALA A 485 5.29 25.33 6.08
CA ALA A 485 4.21 26.28 5.82
C ALA A 485 4.74 27.56 5.17
N THR A 486 5.90 28.05 5.63
CA THR A 486 6.58 29.21 5.01
C THR A 486 6.88 28.91 3.55
N VAL A 487 7.42 27.74 3.25
CA VAL A 487 7.67 27.30 1.86
C VAL A 487 6.37 27.28 1.05
N ALA A 488 5.29 26.74 1.59
CA ALA A 488 4.01 26.64 0.89
C ALA A 488 3.47 28.02 0.49
N HIS A 489 3.48 28.99 1.42
CA HIS A 489 3.04 30.36 1.14
C HIS A 489 3.95 31.09 0.14
N LEU A 490 5.26 30.95 0.26
CA LEU A 490 6.20 31.55 -0.69
C LEU A 490 6.10 30.87 -2.07
N SER A 491 5.81 29.57 -2.12
CA SER A 491 5.54 28.85 -3.37
C SER A 491 4.37 29.47 -4.12
N ASP A 492 3.26 29.76 -3.43
CA ASP A 492 2.09 30.41 -4.04
C ASP A 492 2.46 31.78 -4.61
N ILE A 493 3.27 32.57 -3.89
CA ILE A 493 3.75 33.89 -4.36
C ILE A 493 4.64 33.73 -5.60
N HIS A 494 5.62 32.85 -5.57
CA HIS A 494 6.56 32.63 -6.68
C HIS A 494 5.84 32.09 -7.92
N LEU A 495 4.91 31.16 -7.74
CA LEU A 495 4.08 30.64 -8.83
C LEU A 495 3.19 31.77 -9.43
N GLY A 496 2.61 32.60 -8.59
CA GLY A 496 1.84 33.79 -9.05
C GLY A 496 2.68 34.77 -9.87
N LEU A 497 3.89 35.07 -9.42
CA LEU A 497 4.84 35.89 -10.15
C LEU A 497 5.25 35.25 -11.48
N TYR A 498 5.58 33.95 -11.46
CA TYR A 498 5.90 33.22 -12.68
C TYR A 498 4.75 33.32 -13.71
N ARG A 499 3.54 32.97 -13.28
CA ARG A 499 2.34 32.98 -14.13
C ARG A 499 2.01 34.35 -14.73
N SER A 500 2.24 35.39 -13.94
CA SER A 500 1.91 36.77 -14.37
C SER A 500 2.97 37.41 -15.25
N LEU A 501 4.25 37.14 -14.95
CA LEU A 501 5.35 37.89 -15.57
C LEU A 501 6.14 37.10 -16.61
N VAL A 502 6.31 35.78 -16.42
CA VAL A 502 7.23 34.95 -17.19
C VAL A 502 6.51 33.97 -18.11
N GLN A 503 5.47 33.31 -17.61
CA GLN A 503 4.74 32.25 -18.32
C GLN A 503 4.22 32.68 -19.71
N PRO A 504 3.61 33.90 -19.90
CA PRO A 504 3.15 34.30 -21.22
C PRO A 504 4.27 34.33 -22.27
N TRP A 505 5.47 34.76 -21.87
CA TRP A 505 6.63 34.81 -22.74
C TRP A 505 7.14 33.40 -23.05
N VAL A 506 7.27 32.54 -22.04
CA VAL A 506 7.69 31.14 -22.24
C VAL A 506 6.76 30.44 -23.23
N ARG A 507 5.45 30.52 -22.99
CA ARG A 507 4.44 29.89 -23.88
C ARG A 507 4.44 30.43 -25.30
N SER A 508 4.73 31.69 -25.49
CA SER A 508 4.82 32.29 -26.83
C SER A 508 6.03 31.78 -27.63
N MET A 509 7.08 31.34 -26.96
CA MET A 509 8.32 30.84 -27.57
C MET A 509 8.37 29.32 -27.75
N VAL A 510 7.56 28.59 -26.99
CA VAL A 510 7.53 27.12 -27.04
C VAL A 510 6.72 26.65 -28.26
N THR A 511 7.24 25.68 -28.94
CA THR A 511 6.62 25.01 -30.08
C THR A 511 6.68 23.50 -29.85
N PRO A 512 5.82 22.69 -30.48
CA PRO A 512 5.92 21.23 -30.43
C PRO A 512 7.31 20.71 -30.80
N THR A 513 8.01 21.39 -31.74
CA THR A 513 9.39 21.02 -32.14
C THR A 513 10.39 21.31 -31.03
N SER A 514 10.32 22.48 -30.37
CA SER A 514 11.24 22.79 -29.27
C SER A 514 10.99 21.89 -28.06
N ALA A 515 9.74 21.58 -27.76
CA ALA A 515 9.37 20.63 -26.70
C ALA A 515 9.90 19.21 -26.99
N TYR A 516 9.82 18.78 -28.27
CA TYR A 516 10.39 17.49 -28.69
C TYR A 516 11.91 17.45 -28.45
N TRP A 517 12.66 18.50 -28.82
CA TRP A 517 14.12 18.54 -28.61
C TRP A 517 14.47 18.64 -27.13
N MET A 518 13.74 19.39 -26.34
CA MET A 518 13.91 19.44 -24.87
C MET A 518 13.77 18.06 -24.23
N ARG A 519 12.76 17.31 -24.62
CA ARG A 519 12.55 15.92 -24.20
C ARG A 519 13.69 15.01 -24.61
N LEU A 520 14.06 15.03 -25.90
CA LEU A 520 15.11 14.15 -26.43
C LEU A 520 16.47 14.40 -25.76
N LEU A 521 16.77 15.66 -25.46
CA LEU A 521 18.03 16.08 -24.82
C LEU A 521 18.01 15.93 -23.28
N HIS A 522 16.90 15.43 -22.70
CA HIS A 522 16.87 15.13 -21.26
C HIS A 522 17.97 14.11 -20.91
N PRO A 523 18.79 14.36 -19.84
CA PRO A 523 19.95 13.52 -19.51
C PRO A 523 19.63 12.02 -19.43
N LEU A 524 18.49 11.66 -18.85
CA LEU A 524 18.09 10.26 -18.76
C LEU A 524 17.71 9.69 -20.11
N ARG A 525 17.02 10.42 -20.98
CA ARG A 525 16.60 9.94 -22.32
C ARG A 525 17.75 9.85 -23.30
N VAL A 526 18.62 10.85 -23.32
CA VAL A 526 19.78 10.92 -24.24
C VAL A 526 20.67 9.69 -24.12
N SER A 527 20.82 9.15 -22.91
CA SER A 527 21.65 7.96 -22.68
C SER A 527 21.12 6.70 -23.38
N TYR A 528 19.80 6.58 -23.55
CA TYR A 528 19.18 5.47 -24.29
C TYR A 528 19.31 5.66 -25.80
N GLU A 529 19.15 6.90 -26.28
CA GLU A 529 19.30 7.21 -27.72
C GLU A 529 20.73 7.00 -28.23
N LEU A 530 21.72 7.49 -27.47
CA LEU A 530 23.12 7.36 -27.83
C LEU A 530 23.63 5.91 -27.91
N TRP A 531 23.05 5.01 -27.13
CA TRP A 531 23.41 3.62 -27.05
C TRP A 531 22.40 2.70 -27.73
N SER A 532 21.65 3.16 -28.76
CA SER A 532 20.76 2.34 -29.55
C SER A 532 21.26 2.15 -30.98
N ASP A 533 20.67 1.24 -31.74
CA ASP A 533 20.96 1.04 -33.16
C ASP A 533 20.56 2.23 -34.06
N ARG A 534 19.85 3.22 -33.48
CA ARG A 534 19.65 4.53 -34.12
C ARG A 534 20.96 5.31 -34.26
N ASN A 535 21.93 5.02 -33.39
CA ASN A 535 23.27 5.57 -33.49
C ASN A 535 24.20 4.62 -34.23
N PRO A 536 24.68 4.97 -35.45
CA PRO A 536 25.58 4.11 -36.24
C PRO A 536 26.84 3.68 -35.48
N PHE A 537 27.32 4.44 -34.53
CA PHE A 537 28.51 4.11 -33.71
C PHE A 537 28.26 3.01 -32.67
N ALA A 538 27.02 2.74 -32.32
CA ALA A 538 26.66 1.67 -31.39
C ALA A 538 26.50 0.30 -32.09
N VAL A 539 26.08 0.28 -33.38
CA VAL A 539 25.80 -0.93 -34.16
C VAL A 539 26.98 -1.92 -34.17
N PRO A 540 28.25 -1.51 -34.38
CA PRO A 540 29.37 -2.46 -34.42
C PRO A 540 29.64 -3.23 -33.14
N PHE A 541 29.07 -2.80 -31.98
CA PHE A 541 29.26 -3.53 -30.73
C PHE A 541 28.53 -4.87 -30.72
N ALA A 542 27.47 -5.04 -31.48
CA ALA A 542 26.76 -6.31 -31.57
C ALA A 542 27.68 -7.45 -32.02
N GLU A 543 28.27 -7.28 -33.22
CA GLU A 543 29.18 -8.27 -33.83
C GLU A 543 30.45 -8.47 -32.98
N LYS A 544 31.02 -7.37 -32.47
CA LYS A 544 32.21 -7.48 -31.59
C LYS A 544 31.93 -8.26 -30.30
N ALA A 545 30.77 -8.02 -29.68
CA ALA A 545 30.35 -8.74 -28.48
C ALA A 545 30.15 -10.23 -28.74
N GLU A 546 29.59 -10.60 -29.88
CA GLU A 546 29.43 -12.02 -30.25
C GLU A 546 30.78 -12.73 -30.39
N ARG A 547 31.73 -12.12 -31.10
CA ARG A 547 33.13 -12.63 -31.18
C ARG A 547 33.80 -12.74 -29.81
N VAL A 548 33.56 -11.76 -28.94
CA VAL A 548 34.09 -11.80 -27.57
C VAL A 548 33.46 -12.94 -26.77
N ARG A 549 32.16 -13.20 -26.88
CA ARG A 549 31.50 -14.34 -26.18
C ARG A 549 32.10 -15.70 -26.64
N GLU A 550 32.42 -15.85 -27.91
CA GLU A 550 33.04 -17.07 -28.46
C GLU A 550 34.48 -17.27 -27.94
N SER A 551 35.20 -16.18 -27.63
CA SER A 551 36.59 -16.22 -27.18
C SER A 551 36.80 -15.55 -25.80
N ARG A 552 35.84 -15.67 -24.89
CA ARG A 552 35.87 -15.05 -23.56
C ARG A 552 36.97 -15.66 -22.69
N HIS A 553 37.85 -14.79 -22.18
CA HIS A 553 38.94 -15.14 -21.25
C HIS A 553 38.78 -14.31 -19.95
N PRO A 554 38.01 -14.78 -18.96
CA PRO A 554 37.89 -14.10 -17.70
C PRO A 554 39.22 -14.04 -16.94
N VAL A 555 39.54 -12.92 -16.36
CA VAL A 555 40.72 -12.75 -15.50
C VAL A 555 40.64 -13.66 -14.26
N ALA A 556 41.79 -14.18 -13.82
CA ALA A 556 41.85 -15.00 -12.61
C ALA A 556 41.41 -14.18 -11.36
N PRO A 557 40.59 -14.76 -10.45
CA PRO A 557 40.05 -14.06 -9.28
C PRO A 557 41.12 -13.47 -8.34
N ASP A 558 42.33 -14.01 -8.37
CA ASP A 558 43.48 -13.60 -7.56
C ASP A 558 44.42 -12.63 -8.32
N ASN A 559 44.00 -12.15 -9.50
CA ASN A 559 44.82 -11.21 -10.27
C ASN A 559 44.95 -9.87 -9.52
N PRO A 560 46.17 -9.34 -9.32
CA PRO A 560 46.38 -8.12 -8.54
C PRO A 560 45.80 -6.87 -9.18
N PHE A 561 45.62 -6.82 -10.51
CA PHE A 561 45.00 -5.70 -11.22
C PHE A 561 43.49 -5.70 -11.06
N LEU A 562 42.85 -6.88 -10.96
CA LEU A 562 41.45 -6.99 -10.60
C LEU A 562 41.21 -6.53 -9.17
N ALA A 563 42.08 -6.89 -8.24
CA ALA A 563 42.03 -6.39 -6.87
C ALA A 563 42.20 -4.84 -6.80
N LEU A 564 43.09 -4.29 -7.62
CA LEU A 564 43.24 -2.83 -7.74
C LEU A 564 41.98 -2.16 -8.33
N GLU A 565 41.41 -2.72 -9.39
CA GLU A 565 40.15 -2.24 -9.99
C GLU A 565 39.07 -2.18 -8.93
N THR A 566 38.86 -3.26 -8.16
CA THR A 566 37.89 -3.33 -7.08
C THR A 566 38.15 -2.28 -5.98
N ALA A 567 39.38 -2.08 -5.60
CA ALA A 567 39.77 -1.05 -4.63
C ALA A 567 39.49 0.38 -5.14
N VAL A 568 39.78 0.65 -6.41
CA VAL A 568 39.47 1.94 -7.05
C VAL A 568 37.98 2.15 -7.14
N SER A 569 37.21 1.12 -7.54
CA SER A 569 35.73 1.20 -7.58
C SER A 569 35.17 1.51 -6.20
N SER A 570 35.64 0.83 -5.15
CA SER A 570 35.21 1.09 -3.77
C SER A 570 35.56 2.51 -3.31
N ALA A 571 36.72 3.06 -3.72
CA ALA A 571 37.08 4.43 -3.39
C ALA A 571 36.20 5.45 -4.10
N ILE A 572 35.81 5.20 -5.36
CA ILE A 572 34.83 6.03 -6.10
C ILE A 572 33.46 6.00 -5.40
N GLU A 573 32.96 4.82 -5.05
CA GLU A 573 31.69 4.68 -4.35
C GLU A 573 31.69 5.45 -3.02
N GLN A 574 32.72 5.28 -2.20
CA GLN A 574 32.87 6.00 -0.93
C GLN A 574 32.94 7.52 -1.12
N SER A 575 33.59 7.98 -2.18
CA SER A 575 33.69 9.41 -2.49
C SER A 575 32.32 9.99 -2.88
N LEU A 576 31.52 9.22 -3.64
CA LEU A 576 30.18 9.61 -4.04
C LEU A 576 29.17 9.54 -2.87
N ASP A 577 29.32 8.56 -1.98
CA ASP A 577 28.54 8.48 -0.74
C ASP A 577 28.87 9.67 0.19
N PHE A 578 30.15 10.01 0.35
CA PHE A 578 30.56 11.20 1.10
C PHE A 578 30.00 12.50 0.48
N TYR A 579 30.05 12.63 -0.86
CA TYR A 579 29.43 13.76 -1.55
C TYR A 579 27.93 13.86 -1.25
N ARG A 580 27.22 12.73 -1.31
CA ARG A 580 25.78 12.66 -0.98
C ARG A 580 25.54 13.18 0.44
N ASP A 581 26.27 12.63 1.42
CA ASP A 581 26.07 12.94 2.83
C ASP A 581 26.33 14.43 3.13
N VAL A 582 27.40 15.00 2.56
CA VAL A 582 27.70 16.44 2.68
C VAL A 582 26.64 17.31 1.99
N ARG A 583 26.21 16.92 0.80
CA ARG A 583 25.17 17.65 0.06
C ARG A 583 23.85 17.66 0.84
N ASP A 584 23.42 16.50 1.31
CA ASP A 584 22.13 16.35 1.98
C ASP A 584 22.10 17.10 3.32
N ASP A 585 23.18 17.04 4.09
CA ASP A 585 23.35 17.85 5.32
C ASP A 585 23.36 19.35 5.02
N ALA A 586 24.08 19.78 3.98
CA ALA A 586 24.10 21.18 3.57
C ALA A 586 22.72 21.69 3.09
N CYS A 587 21.99 20.87 2.34
CA CYS A 587 20.63 21.17 1.87
C CYS A 587 19.66 21.30 3.05
N GLU A 588 19.69 20.39 4.01
CA GLU A 588 18.86 20.44 5.21
C GLU A 588 19.15 21.70 6.02
N LYS A 589 20.42 21.98 6.30
CA LYS A 589 20.85 23.18 7.03
C LYS A 589 20.47 24.48 6.31
N ALA A 590 20.62 24.52 4.99
CA ALA A 590 20.22 25.69 4.19
C ALA A 590 18.71 25.92 4.27
N PHE A 591 17.90 24.85 4.15
CA PHE A 591 16.47 24.91 4.33
C PHE A 591 16.08 25.42 5.73
N GLU A 592 16.64 24.82 6.78
CA GLU A 592 16.37 25.23 8.15
C GLU A 592 16.78 26.67 8.44
N PHE A 593 17.95 27.10 7.91
CA PHE A 593 18.43 28.46 8.07
C PHE A 593 17.54 29.48 7.37
N VAL A 594 17.20 29.26 6.09
CA VAL A 594 16.44 30.23 5.31
C VAL A 594 15.01 30.36 5.86
N TYR A 595 14.31 29.23 5.99
CA TYR A 595 12.90 29.21 6.39
C TYR A 595 12.69 29.31 7.91
N GLY A 596 13.74 29.22 8.70
CA GLY A 596 13.74 29.54 10.12
C GLY A 596 13.87 31.05 10.43
N GLN A 597 14.16 31.91 9.43
CA GLN A 597 14.29 33.35 9.67
C GLN A 597 12.92 34.00 9.89
N ALA A 598 12.76 34.71 11.01
CA ALA A 598 11.49 35.38 11.36
C ALA A 598 11.01 36.35 10.27
N TRP A 599 11.93 37.05 9.58
CA TRP A 599 11.55 37.96 8.50
C TRP A 599 11.03 37.24 7.25
N VAL A 600 11.59 36.02 6.94
CA VAL A 600 11.09 35.20 5.83
C VAL A 600 9.69 34.67 6.16
N GLN A 601 9.48 34.21 7.40
CA GLN A 601 8.17 33.77 7.87
C GLN A 601 7.15 34.91 7.84
N ALA A 602 7.56 36.12 8.25
CA ALA A 602 6.70 37.32 8.18
C ALA A 602 6.32 37.69 6.74
N LEU A 603 7.24 37.55 5.77
CA LEU A 603 6.95 37.72 4.34
C LEU A 603 5.94 36.69 3.82
N ALA A 604 5.98 35.49 4.35
CA ALA A 604 5.00 34.45 4.07
C ALA A 604 3.67 34.64 4.83
N GLY A 605 3.52 35.71 5.60
CA GLY A 605 2.30 35.99 6.38
C GLY A 605 2.17 35.21 7.68
N LEU A 606 3.23 34.53 8.11
CA LEU A 606 3.24 33.76 9.36
C LEU A 606 3.76 34.63 10.49
N HIS A 607 2.84 35.03 11.37
CA HIS A 607 3.12 35.84 12.56
C HIS A 607 2.93 34.99 13.83
N GLY A 608 3.63 35.32 14.90
CA GLY A 608 3.51 34.64 16.21
C GLY A 608 4.79 33.91 16.63
N SER A 609 4.72 33.15 17.72
CA SER A 609 5.85 32.36 18.25
C SER A 609 6.17 31.16 17.36
N ASP A 610 7.40 30.68 17.45
CA ASP A 610 7.86 29.49 16.70
C ASP A 610 7.05 28.23 16.99
N ASP A 611 6.42 28.12 18.16
CA ASP A 611 5.60 27.00 18.58
C ASP A 611 4.10 27.17 18.23
N ALA A 612 3.72 28.30 17.61
CA ALA A 612 2.33 28.50 17.20
C ALA A 612 1.95 27.54 16.07
N ALA A 613 0.82 26.84 16.23
CA ALA A 613 0.30 25.97 15.19
C ALA A 613 0.05 26.75 13.89
N VAL A 614 0.65 26.29 12.79
CA VAL A 614 0.53 26.94 11.47
C VAL A 614 -0.74 26.53 10.73
N ARG A 615 -1.41 25.48 11.22
CA ARG A 615 -2.67 24.96 10.71
C ARG A 615 -3.61 24.63 11.84
N VAL A 616 -4.90 24.81 11.57
CA VAL A 616 -5.94 24.33 12.47
C VAL A 616 -6.02 22.80 12.30
N HIS A 617 -5.78 22.08 13.40
CA HIS A 617 -5.93 20.63 13.39
C HIS A 617 -7.40 20.28 13.10
N PRO A 618 -7.71 19.41 12.13
CA PRO A 618 -9.09 19.12 11.72
C PRO A 618 -9.97 18.54 12.84
N GLY A 619 -9.36 17.96 13.89
CA GLY A 619 -10.04 17.49 15.09
C GLY A 619 -10.47 18.60 16.07
N THR A 620 -10.09 19.87 15.86
CA THR A 620 -10.38 20.96 16.83
C THR A 620 -11.62 21.77 16.49
N SER A 621 -12.26 21.55 15.33
CA SER A 621 -13.48 22.28 15.01
C SER A 621 -14.61 21.97 16.01
N PRO A 622 -15.43 22.96 16.38
CA PRO A 622 -16.54 22.74 17.32
C PRO A 622 -17.49 21.63 16.86
N GLU A 623 -17.74 21.54 15.56
CA GLU A 623 -18.61 20.54 14.94
C GLU A 623 -18.00 19.15 15.10
N HIS A 624 -16.68 19.00 14.89
CA HIS A 624 -15.98 17.73 15.06
C HIS A 624 -15.99 17.29 16.52
N VAL A 625 -15.69 18.20 17.47
CA VAL A 625 -15.72 17.90 18.90
C VAL A 625 -17.12 17.49 19.34
N ALA A 626 -18.16 18.14 18.82
CA ALA A 626 -19.56 17.77 19.09
C ALA A 626 -19.89 16.40 18.50
N PHE A 627 -19.42 16.09 17.27
CA PHE A 627 -19.59 14.79 16.62
C PHE A 627 -18.95 13.67 17.45
N VAL A 628 -17.68 13.81 17.87
CA VAL A 628 -16.96 12.83 18.68
C VAL A 628 -17.73 12.56 19.98
N ARG A 629 -18.09 13.60 20.71
CA ARG A 629 -18.86 13.47 21.95
C ARG A 629 -20.18 12.74 21.73
N HIS A 630 -20.98 13.18 20.75
CA HIS A 630 -22.27 12.58 20.47
C HIS A 630 -22.15 11.09 20.08
N THR A 631 -21.13 10.76 19.27
CA THR A 631 -20.90 9.36 18.86
C THR A 631 -20.50 8.48 20.03
N LEU A 632 -19.65 8.96 20.93
CA LEU A 632 -19.27 8.23 22.14
C LEU A 632 -20.45 8.06 23.11
N GLU A 633 -21.27 9.12 23.30
CA GLU A 633 -22.49 9.05 24.11
C GLU A 633 -23.52 8.05 23.52
N HIS A 634 -23.65 8.00 22.19
CA HIS A 634 -24.53 7.04 21.52
C HIS A 634 -24.03 5.61 21.73
N ARG A 635 -22.74 5.34 21.53
CA ARG A 635 -22.13 4.03 21.79
C ARG A 635 -22.25 3.60 23.26
N GLN A 636 -22.23 4.52 24.21
CA GLN A 636 -22.49 4.18 25.61
C GLN A 636 -23.91 3.65 25.84
N LYS A 637 -24.92 4.18 25.12
CA LYS A 637 -26.30 3.68 25.21
C LYS A 637 -26.41 2.28 24.60
N GLU A 638 -25.66 1.99 23.52
CA GLU A 638 -25.61 0.69 22.86
C GLU A 638 -24.99 -0.44 23.73
N LEU A 639 -24.32 -0.14 24.84
CA LEU A 639 -23.71 -1.15 25.70
C LEU A 639 -24.67 -2.27 26.14
N HIS A 640 -25.94 -1.92 26.36
CA HIS A 640 -26.98 -2.82 26.81
C HIS A 640 -27.82 -3.44 25.66
N GLU A 641 -27.55 -3.03 24.42
CA GLU A 641 -28.25 -3.52 23.25
C GLU A 641 -27.61 -4.81 22.71
N GLY A 642 -28.47 -5.66 22.10
CA GLY A 642 -28.05 -6.90 21.47
C GLY A 642 -28.78 -8.11 22.02
N GLY A 643 -28.38 -9.26 21.51
CA GLY A 643 -28.99 -10.55 21.89
C GLY A 643 -27.94 -11.64 22.16
N LEU A 644 -28.36 -12.89 21.94
CA LEU A 644 -27.51 -14.07 22.18
C LEU A 644 -26.21 -14.06 21.39
N LEU A 645 -26.27 -13.64 20.12
CA LEU A 645 -25.09 -13.64 19.22
C LEU A 645 -24.10 -12.57 19.65
N GLU A 646 -24.58 -11.36 19.86
CA GLU A 646 -23.75 -10.22 20.29
C GLU A 646 -23.13 -10.50 21.67
N ALA A 647 -23.88 -11.06 22.61
CA ALA A 647 -23.35 -11.43 23.92
C ALA A 647 -22.27 -12.53 23.82
N GLY A 648 -22.46 -13.52 22.95
CA GLY A 648 -21.47 -14.57 22.71
C GLY A 648 -20.19 -14.02 22.06
N ILE A 649 -20.33 -13.16 21.05
CA ILE A 649 -19.18 -12.49 20.39
C ILE A 649 -18.46 -11.58 21.38
N ARG A 650 -19.19 -10.77 22.18
CA ARG A 650 -18.59 -9.91 23.21
C ARG A 650 -17.78 -10.72 24.22
N ALA A 651 -18.31 -11.86 24.65
CA ALA A 651 -17.63 -12.78 25.56
C ALA A 651 -16.34 -13.37 24.95
N LEU A 652 -16.37 -13.81 23.69
CA LEU A 652 -15.20 -14.32 22.99
C LEU A 652 -14.13 -13.24 22.82
N LEU A 653 -14.53 -12.03 22.39
CA LEU A 653 -13.61 -10.90 22.23
C LEU A 653 -12.96 -10.51 23.57
N TRP A 654 -13.68 -10.65 24.68
CA TRP A 654 -13.14 -10.41 26.01
C TRP A 654 -12.12 -11.48 26.42
N VAL A 655 -12.48 -12.75 26.35
CA VAL A 655 -11.64 -13.88 26.77
C VAL A 655 -10.31 -13.89 26.01
N HIS A 656 -10.37 -13.75 24.68
CA HIS A 656 -9.16 -13.77 23.85
C HIS A 656 -8.47 -12.41 23.74
N ARG A 657 -8.93 -11.40 24.46
CA ARG A 657 -8.38 -10.04 24.42
C ARG A 657 -8.23 -9.50 23.01
N LEU A 658 -9.06 -9.97 22.07
CA LEU A 658 -9.09 -9.52 20.68
C LEU A 658 -9.41 -8.04 20.54
N HIS A 659 -9.75 -7.38 21.63
CA HIS A 659 -9.71 -5.94 21.79
C HIS A 659 -8.27 -5.39 21.95
N GLY A 660 -7.24 -6.26 22.10
CA GLY A 660 -5.81 -5.92 22.28
C GLY A 660 -4.88 -6.57 21.26
N GLU A 661 -4.99 -7.88 21.04
CA GLU A 661 -4.16 -8.64 20.11
C GLU A 661 -5.02 -9.60 19.28
N ALA A 662 -4.67 -9.74 18.00
CA ALA A 662 -5.29 -10.72 17.11
C ALA A 662 -4.18 -11.53 16.43
N ASP A 663 -4.36 -12.86 16.35
CA ASP A 663 -3.40 -13.77 15.71
C ASP A 663 -4.09 -14.50 14.56
N GLU A 664 -3.38 -14.68 13.46
CA GLU A 664 -3.92 -15.38 12.29
C GLU A 664 -4.37 -16.82 12.61
N ARG A 665 -3.76 -17.49 13.59
CA ARG A 665 -4.13 -18.84 14.02
C ARG A 665 -5.53 -18.88 14.61
N GLN A 666 -5.86 -17.94 15.50
CA GLN A 666 -7.19 -17.82 16.11
C GLN A 666 -8.26 -17.57 15.05
N PHE A 667 -7.96 -16.69 14.08
CA PHE A 667 -8.88 -16.40 12.98
C PHE A 667 -9.10 -17.61 12.06
N ASN A 668 -8.02 -18.29 11.67
CA ASN A 668 -8.09 -19.47 10.81
C ASN A 668 -8.83 -20.63 11.49
N LEU A 669 -8.64 -20.79 12.80
CA LEU A 669 -9.38 -21.77 13.59
C LEU A 669 -10.88 -21.41 13.62
N ALA A 670 -11.22 -20.16 13.92
CA ALA A 670 -12.61 -19.70 13.92
C ALA A 670 -13.29 -19.90 12.55
N ARG A 671 -12.53 -19.70 11.47
CA ARG A 671 -13.01 -19.90 10.09
C ARG A 671 -13.23 -21.38 9.75
N SER A 672 -12.51 -22.31 10.37
CA SER A 672 -12.61 -23.76 10.14
C SER A 672 -13.80 -24.41 10.83
N LEU A 673 -14.47 -23.71 11.77
CA LEU A 673 -15.59 -24.24 12.53
C LEU A 673 -16.87 -24.31 11.68
N PRO A 674 -17.70 -25.37 11.87
CA PRO A 674 -18.97 -25.50 11.14
C PRO A 674 -19.88 -24.29 11.40
N ARG A 675 -20.29 -23.60 10.35
CA ARG A 675 -21.30 -22.53 10.43
C ARG A 675 -22.64 -23.15 10.81
N GLY A 676 -23.19 -22.74 11.97
CA GLY A 676 -24.53 -23.15 12.36
C GLY A 676 -25.60 -22.64 11.39
N GLU A 677 -26.81 -23.24 11.43
CA GLU A 677 -27.96 -23.09 10.49
C GLU A 677 -28.53 -21.67 10.30
N ARG A 678 -27.80 -20.61 10.56
CA ARG A 678 -28.26 -19.24 10.29
C ARG A 678 -27.44 -18.64 9.17
N ASP A 679 -28.12 -18.29 8.10
CA ASP A 679 -27.63 -17.52 6.94
C ASP A 679 -27.27 -16.07 7.35
N LEU A 680 -26.28 -15.90 8.24
CA LEU A 680 -25.70 -14.59 8.48
C LEU A 680 -24.72 -14.28 7.35
N SER A 681 -24.94 -13.14 6.70
CA SER A 681 -23.98 -12.64 5.74
C SER A 681 -22.64 -12.35 6.45
N ILE A 682 -21.54 -12.52 5.76
CA ILE A 682 -20.21 -12.18 6.27
C ILE A 682 -20.15 -10.69 6.70
N GLU A 683 -20.86 -9.85 5.98
CA GLU A 683 -20.94 -8.41 6.24
C GLU A 683 -21.61 -8.11 7.57
N THR A 684 -22.78 -8.70 7.84
CA THR A 684 -23.47 -8.56 9.14
C THR A 684 -22.63 -9.09 10.29
N PHE A 685 -21.91 -10.20 10.08
CA PHE A 685 -21.03 -10.76 11.11
C PHE A 685 -19.84 -9.83 11.44
N ARG A 686 -19.25 -9.21 10.42
CA ARG A 686 -18.20 -8.19 10.59
C ARG A 686 -18.70 -6.98 11.37
N GLU A 687 -19.88 -6.46 11.03
CA GLU A 687 -20.47 -5.33 11.73
C GLU A 687 -20.68 -5.63 13.22
N ILE A 688 -21.18 -6.83 13.56
CA ILE A 688 -21.37 -7.24 14.94
C ILE A 688 -20.00 -7.31 15.68
N ILE A 689 -18.99 -7.94 15.09
CA ILE A 689 -17.64 -8.00 15.70
C ILE A 689 -17.09 -6.59 15.94
N ARG A 690 -17.12 -5.73 14.92
CA ARG A 690 -16.60 -4.35 15.03
C ARG A 690 -17.34 -3.58 16.11
N ARG A 691 -18.68 -3.67 16.15
CA ARG A 691 -19.50 -3.00 17.16
C ARG A 691 -19.18 -3.50 18.56
N GLN A 692 -19.17 -4.82 18.81
CA GLN A 692 -18.92 -5.39 20.12
C GLN A 692 -17.50 -5.11 20.62
N ALA A 693 -16.50 -5.19 19.74
CA ALA A 693 -15.13 -4.85 20.09
C ALA A 693 -14.95 -3.35 20.36
N GLY A 694 -15.65 -2.47 19.63
CA GLY A 694 -15.67 -1.03 19.90
C GLY A 694 -16.25 -0.70 21.27
N LEU A 695 -17.35 -1.35 21.66
CA LEU A 695 -17.96 -1.19 22.97
C LEU A 695 -17.06 -1.68 24.10
N LEU A 696 -16.40 -2.83 23.94
CA LEU A 696 -15.42 -3.36 24.87
C LEU A 696 -14.21 -2.42 25.04
N ARG A 697 -13.75 -1.78 23.96
CA ARG A 697 -12.65 -0.80 24.02
C ARG A 697 -13.02 0.45 24.80
N MET A 698 -14.23 0.95 24.59
CA MET A 698 -14.69 2.19 25.20
C MET A 698 -14.92 2.03 26.71
N ALA A 699 -15.55 0.94 27.12
CA ALA A 699 -15.96 0.73 28.52
C ALA A 699 -15.94 -0.78 28.84
N PRO A 700 -14.75 -1.42 29.03
CA PRO A 700 -14.62 -2.86 29.13
C PRO A 700 -15.46 -3.47 30.26
N ASP A 701 -15.37 -2.93 31.48
CA ASP A 701 -16.10 -3.45 32.64
C ASP A 701 -17.61 -3.28 32.47
N THR A 702 -18.06 -2.13 31.96
CA THR A 702 -19.47 -1.84 31.72
C THR A 702 -20.05 -2.71 30.63
N ALA A 703 -19.28 -2.94 29.57
CA ALA A 703 -19.68 -3.81 28.46
C ALA A 703 -19.87 -5.26 28.93
N MET A 704 -19.00 -5.76 29.78
CA MET A 704 -19.14 -7.11 30.37
C MET A 704 -20.29 -7.19 31.35
N ALA A 705 -20.48 -6.17 32.19
CA ALA A 705 -21.60 -6.09 33.12
C ALA A 705 -22.96 -6.01 32.42
N ALA A 706 -23.02 -5.59 31.15
CA ALA A 706 -24.25 -5.48 30.37
C ALA A 706 -24.74 -6.83 29.78
N ILE A 707 -23.91 -7.89 29.77
CA ILE A 707 -24.26 -9.20 29.19
C ILE A 707 -25.60 -9.75 29.73
N PRO A 708 -25.92 -9.72 31.05
CA PRO A 708 -27.21 -10.19 31.54
C PRO A 708 -28.40 -9.44 30.94
N ALA A 709 -28.28 -8.12 30.75
CA ALA A 709 -29.33 -7.30 30.13
C ALA A 709 -29.54 -7.68 28.64
N MET A 710 -28.50 -7.95 27.90
CA MET A 710 -28.56 -8.41 26.49
C MET A 710 -29.27 -9.77 26.38
N LEU A 711 -29.17 -10.63 27.41
CA LEU A 711 -29.75 -11.96 27.47
C LEU A 711 -31.18 -11.97 28.07
N ALA A 712 -31.73 -10.81 28.44
CA ALA A 712 -33.03 -10.69 29.13
C ALA A 712 -34.20 -11.35 28.40
N HIS A 713 -34.16 -11.44 27.08
CA HIS A 713 -35.20 -12.06 26.27
C HIS A 713 -34.87 -13.48 25.78
N ALA A 714 -33.70 -14.01 26.17
CA ALA A 714 -33.27 -15.34 25.72
C ALA A 714 -33.82 -16.46 26.63
N SER A 715 -34.05 -17.64 26.05
CA SER A 715 -34.40 -18.82 26.84
C SER A 715 -33.17 -19.37 27.57
N PRO A 716 -33.31 -19.95 28.80
CA PRO A 716 -32.18 -20.53 29.55
C PRO A 716 -31.37 -21.55 28.75
N GLY A 717 -32.06 -22.42 27.97
CA GLY A 717 -31.41 -23.42 27.14
C GLY A 717 -30.55 -22.80 26.01
N ASN A 718 -30.99 -21.68 25.44
CA ASN A 718 -30.22 -20.96 24.42
C ASN A 718 -29.01 -20.25 25.03
N ILE A 719 -29.15 -19.67 26.24
CA ILE A 719 -28.05 -19.04 26.98
C ILE A 719 -26.93 -20.08 27.23
N ARG A 720 -27.28 -21.27 27.77
CA ARG A 720 -26.32 -22.37 28.01
C ARG A 720 -25.71 -22.89 26.72
N ARG A 721 -26.43 -22.88 25.60
CA ARG A 721 -25.90 -23.27 24.29
C ARG A 721 -24.83 -22.28 23.82
N VAL A 722 -25.06 -20.99 23.98
CA VAL A 722 -24.04 -19.96 23.65
C VAL A 722 -22.86 -20.04 24.61
N ALA A 723 -23.08 -20.20 25.93
CA ALA A 723 -22.00 -20.41 26.89
C ALA A 723 -21.11 -21.61 26.52
N LYS A 724 -21.73 -22.72 26.09
CA LYS A 724 -20.98 -23.88 25.59
C LYS A 724 -20.18 -23.54 24.35
N ALA A 725 -20.76 -22.83 23.39
CA ALA A 725 -20.05 -22.41 22.19
C ALA A 725 -18.88 -21.48 22.51
N VAL A 726 -19.06 -20.51 23.43
CA VAL A 726 -17.96 -19.64 23.89
C VAL A 726 -16.84 -20.48 24.51
N ARG A 727 -17.17 -21.45 25.36
CA ARG A 727 -16.18 -22.33 25.97
C ARG A 727 -15.44 -23.16 24.94
N ASP A 728 -16.16 -23.85 24.05
CA ASP A 728 -15.60 -24.76 23.07
C ASP A 728 -14.67 -24.00 22.08
N LEU A 729 -15.06 -22.78 21.69
CA LEU A 729 -14.25 -21.89 20.85
C LEU A 729 -13.01 -21.36 21.60
N SER A 730 -13.15 -21.02 22.88
CA SER A 730 -12.02 -20.54 23.67
C SER A 730 -10.95 -21.60 23.90
N PHE A 731 -11.34 -22.85 24.10
CA PHE A 731 -10.37 -23.96 24.25
C PHE A 731 -9.75 -24.44 22.93
N ALA A 732 -10.18 -23.93 21.81
CA ALA A 732 -9.61 -24.25 20.52
C ALA A 732 -8.17 -23.67 20.33
N VAL A 733 -7.78 -22.73 21.18
CA VAL A 733 -6.42 -22.17 21.28
C VAL A 733 -5.95 -22.29 22.72
N PRO A 734 -4.66 -22.55 23.02
CA PRO A 734 -4.16 -22.51 24.39
C PRO A 734 -4.40 -21.15 25.02
N LEU A 735 -5.11 -21.17 26.16
CA LEU A 735 -5.37 -19.97 26.94
C LEU A 735 -4.27 -19.81 28.01
N ASP A 736 -3.82 -18.60 28.24
CA ASP A 736 -2.99 -18.28 29.40
C ASP A 736 -3.81 -18.30 30.70
N ALA A 737 -3.14 -18.19 31.85
CA ALA A 737 -3.81 -18.25 33.16
C ALA A 737 -4.82 -17.12 33.36
N SER A 738 -4.60 -15.95 32.75
CA SER A 738 -5.51 -14.81 32.83
C SER A 738 -6.73 -15.00 31.93
N GLU A 739 -6.54 -15.49 30.71
CA GLU A 739 -7.61 -15.84 29.79
C GLU A 739 -8.51 -16.96 30.33
N GLN A 740 -7.92 -17.98 31.00
CA GLN A 740 -8.67 -19.01 31.69
C GLN A 740 -9.53 -18.44 32.82
N SER A 741 -9.01 -17.48 33.60
CA SER A 741 -9.76 -16.78 34.62
C SER A 741 -10.90 -15.94 34.03
N ASP A 742 -10.65 -15.25 32.93
CA ASP A 742 -11.65 -14.46 32.23
C ASP A 742 -12.75 -15.35 31.63
N LEU A 743 -12.39 -16.50 31.05
CA LEU A 743 -13.35 -17.49 30.56
C LEU A 743 -14.23 -18.02 31.69
N ALA A 744 -13.65 -18.41 32.84
CA ALA A 744 -14.41 -18.88 33.99
C ALA A 744 -15.41 -17.83 34.48
N ARG A 745 -14.99 -16.56 34.53
CA ARG A 745 -15.84 -15.42 34.92
C ARG A 745 -17.01 -15.21 33.97
N VAL A 746 -16.73 -15.26 32.66
CA VAL A 746 -17.75 -15.13 31.62
C VAL A 746 -18.75 -16.27 31.67
N LEU A 747 -18.31 -17.53 31.78
CA LEU A 747 -19.21 -18.68 31.87
C LEU A 747 -20.10 -18.63 33.10
N ASP A 748 -19.58 -18.15 34.23
CA ASP A 748 -20.35 -17.93 35.46
C ASP A 748 -21.44 -16.85 35.28
N VAL A 749 -21.16 -15.76 34.54
CA VAL A 749 -22.18 -14.75 34.19
C VAL A 749 -23.30 -15.36 33.35
N PHE A 750 -22.97 -16.15 32.33
CA PHE A 750 -23.99 -16.83 31.51
C PHE A 750 -24.84 -17.81 32.34
N GLU A 751 -24.22 -18.64 33.19
CA GLU A 751 -24.94 -19.62 33.98
C GLU A 751 -25.85 -18.98 35.02
N ARG A 752 -25.36 -17.93 35.77
CA ARG A 752 -26.22 -17.17 36.71
C ARG A 752 -27.40 -16.53 35.97
N THR A 753 -27.17 -15.96 34.76
CA THR A 753 -28.25 -15.37 33.98
C THR A 753 -29.26 -16.44 33.54
N ALA A 754 -28.78 -17.63 33.12
CA ALA A 754 -29.68 -18.74 32.76
C ALA A 754 -30.52 -19.23 33.96
N ALA A 755 -29.91 -19.38 35.14
CA ALA A 755 -30.61 -19.79 36.36
C ALA A 755 -31.66 -18.74 36.78
N GLN A 756 -31.31 -17.47 36.77
CA GLN A 756 -32.25 -16.39 37.08
C GLN A 756 -33.47 -16.42 36.13
N ARG A 757 -33.25 -16.64 34.85
CA ARG A 757 -34.33 -16.74 33.84
C ARG A 757 -35.19 -18.00 34.05
N GLU A 758 -34.61 -19.11 34.53
CA GLU A 758 -35.37 -20.32 34.91
C GLU A 758 -36.30 -20.03 36.10
N ASP A 759 -35.80 -19.36 37.11
CA ASP A 759 -36.58 -18.97 38.33
C ASP A 759 -37.72 -18.03 37.95
N GLU A 760 -37.44 -17.01 37.08
CA GLU A 760 -38.50 -16.12 36.57
C GLU A 760 -39.55 -16.83 35.74
N ALA A 761 -39.15 -17.79 34.89
CA ALA A 761 -40.08 -18.60 34.10
C ALA A 761 -40.91 -19.52 34.95
N SER A 762 -40.34 -20.07 36.02
CA SER A 762 -41.02 -20.89 37.00
C SER A 762 -42.01 -20.10 37.86
N ALA A 763 -41.66 -18.88 38.23
CA ALA A 763 -42.54 -17.98 38.98
C ALA A 763 -43.74 -17.48 38.16
N ARG A 764 -43.59 -17.42 36.82
CA ARG A 764 -44.68 -17.01 35.90
C ARG A 764 -45.61 -18.16 35.50
N ARG A 765 -45.34 -19.44 35.89
CA ARG A 765 -46.28 -20.54 35.70
C ARG A 765 -47.44 -20.37 36.67
N PRO A 766 -48.70 -20.23 36.20
CA PRO A 766 -49.86 -20.21 37.12
C PRO A 766 -49.91 -21.53 37.91
N ALA A 767 -50.02 -21.42 39.22
CA ALA A 767 -50.21 -22.58 40.09
C ALA A 767 -51.33 -23.44 39.50
N SER A 768 -51.01 -24.67 39.12
CA SER A 768 -52.00 -25.63 38.59
C SER A 768 -53.12 -25.77 39.62
N ALA A 769 -54.35 -25.43 39.20
CA ALA A 769 -55.52 -25.64 40.00
C ALA A 769 -55.55 -27.08 40.50
N PRO A 770 -55.99 -27.28 41.79
CA PRO A 770 -56.05 -28.65 42.39
C PRO A 770 -56.99 -29.54 41.58
N ARG A 771 -56.49 -30.69 41.21
CA ARG A 771 -57.21 -31.77 40.52
C ARG A 771 -58.33 -32.22 41.44
N ALA A 772 -59.59 -32.01 41.05
CA ALA A 772 -60.78 -32.64 41.74
C ALA A 772 -60.73 -34.18 41.61
N PRO A 773 -61.19 -34.91 42.65
CA PRO A 773 -61.11 -36.38 42.71
C PRO A 773 -62.02 -37.03 41.64
N ARG A 774 -61.46 -37.94 40.87
CA ARG A 774 -62.22 -38.80 39.95
C ARG A 774 -63.16 -39.75 40.67
N GLY A 775 -64.46 -39.50 40.46
CA GLY A 775 -65.48 -40.49 40.78
C GLY A 775 -65.42 -41.66 39.76
N ARG A 776 -65.45 -42.91 40.31
CA ARG A 776 -65.66 -44.14 39.54
C ARG A 776 -67.06 -44.18 38.96
N ALA A 777 -67.19 -44.43 37.67
CA ALA A 777 -68.36 -44.96 37.05
C ALA A 777 -68.06 -45.91 35.89
N ASN A 778 -68.77 -47.00 35.93
CA ASN A 778 -68.66 -48.33 35.26
C ASN A 778 -68.60 -48.35 33.70
N ALA A 779 -68.03 -49.49 33.30
CA ALA A 779 -68.04 -50.06 31.98
C ALA A 779 -69.39 -50.27 31.33
N ASN A 780 -69.53 -50.08 30.03
CA ASN A 780 -69.95 -51.08 29.07
C ASN A 780 -70.14 -50.48 27.66
N ALA A 781 -69.26 -50.89 26.77
CA ALA A 781 -69.35 -51.24 25.33
C ALA A 781 -70.50 -50.66 24.45
N PRO A 782 -70.39 -50.73 23.10
CA PRO A 782 -69.27 -51.08 22.21
C PRO A 782 -69.04 -50.11 21.01
N ALA A 783 -68.07 -50.44 20.32
CA ALA A 783 -67.57 -49.91 19.08
C ALA A 783 -68.51 -49.58 17.94
N LYS A 784 -68.24 -48.50 17.25
CA LYS A 784 -68.46 -48.39 15.79
C LYS A 784 -67.50 -47.31 15.21
N ALA A 785 -66.57 -47.77 14.50
CA ALA A 785 -65.93 -47.04 13.39
C ALA A 785 -66.90 -47.21 12.17
N PRO A 786 -66.76 -46.59 11.08
CA PRO A 786 -65.86 -45.50 10.57
C PRO A 786 -66.57 -44.47 9.69
N ALA A 787 -65.93 -43.43 9.24
CA ALA A 787 -66.10 -42.98 7.85
C ALA A 787 -65.01 -41.99 7.48
N ARG A 788 -64.25 -42.42 6.55
CA ARG A 788 -63.46 -41.60 5.63
C ARG A 788 -64.39 -40.77 4.78
N ALA A 789 -64.07 -39.49 4.56
CA ALA A 789 -64.44 -38.79 3.35
C ALA A 789 -63.64 -37.46 3.28
N PRO A 790 -63.48 -36.81 2.15
CA PRO A 790 -62.24 -36.85 1.38
C PRO A 790 -61.57 -35.43 1.28
N ALA A 791 -60.32 -35.44 0.84
CA ALA A 791 -59.58 -34.27 0.49
C ALA A 791 -60.25 -33.36 -0.51
N LYS A 792 -60.26 -32.03 -0.25
CA LYS A 792 -60.50 -30.99 -1.27
C LYS A 792 -59.25 -30.28 -1.60
N ALA A 793 -58.97 -30.25 -2.90
CA ALA A 793 -57.92 -29.58 -3.58
C ALA A 793 -57.97 -28.04 -3.47
N PRO A 794 -56.86 -27.34 -3.67
CA PRO A 794 -56.81 -25.88 -3.50
C PRO A 794 -57.41 -25.12 -4.67
N ALA A 795 -58.09 -24.02 -4.33
CA ALA A 795 -58.74 -23.12 -5.27
C ALA A 795 -57.70 -22.23 -5.97
N LYS A 796 -57.85 -22.11 -7.28
CA LYS A 796 -57.13 -21.22 -8.17
C LYS A 796 -57.45 -19.75 -7.86
N VAL A 797 -56.38 -18.92 -7.81
CA VAL A 797 -56.46 -17.47 -7.85
C VAL A 797 -56.53 -17.04 -9.33
N PRO A 798 -57.40 -16.13 -9.75
CA PRO A 798 -57.44 -15.65 -11.13
C PRO A 798 -56.42 -14.57 -11.39
N ALA A 799 -55.73 -14.71 -12.50
CA ALA A 799 -54.84 -13.70 -13.07
C ALA A 799 -55.65 -12.50 -13.57
N LYS A 800 -55.24 -11.29 -13.18
CA LYS A 800 -55.69 -10.05 -13.83
C LYS A 800 -54.63 -9.63 -14.84
N THR A 801 -55.01 -9.72 -16.09
CA THR A 801 -54.40 -9.10 -17.27
C THR A 801 -54.34 -7.57 -17.09
N SER A 802 -53.20 -7.00 -17.26
CA SER A 802 -53.00 -5.56 -17.50
C SER A 802 -52.61 -5.33 -18.94
N ALA A 803 -53.39 -4.50 -19.58
CA ALA A 803 -53.26 -4.12 -20.97
C ALA A 803 -52.08 -3.22 -21.22
N ALA A 804 -51.32 -3.56 -22.24
CA ALA A 804 -50.38 -2.66 -22.90
C ALA A 804 -51.16 -1.64 -23.69
N THR A 805 -50.86 -0.36 -23.50
CA THR A 805 -51.31 0.66 -24.44
C THR A 805 -50.09 1.53 -24.84
N THR A 806 -49.80 1.38 -26.07
CA THR A 806 -49.03 2.16 -27.02
C THR A 806 -49.00 3.67 -26.75
N ALA A 807 -47.78 4.21 -26.74
CA ALA A 807 -47.49 5.57 -27.18
C ALA A 807 -46.24 5.59 -28.05
N LYS A 808 -46.46 5.33 -29.34
CA LYS A 808 -45.52 5.67 -30.42
C LYS A 808 -46.21 6.80 -31.19
N ALA A 809 -45.69 8.02 -31.11
CA ALA A 809 -45.70 9.00 -32.18
C ALA A 809 -45.06 10.32 -31.71
N ALA A 810 -44.28 10.90 -32.59
CA ALA A 810 -43.78 12.26 -32.63
C ALA A 810 -42.35 12.45 -32.05
N VAL A 811 -41.34 12.16 -32.88
CA VAL A 811 -40.30 13.09 -33.29
C VAL A 811 -39.75 12.65 -34.64
N LYS A 812 -40.36 13.18 -35.70
CA LYS A 812 -39.74 13.27 -37.02
C LYS A 812 -40.10 14.66 -37.54
N ALA A 813 -39.16 15.53 -37.59
CA ALA A 813 -39.00 16.67 -38.43
C ALA A 813 -38.16 17.75 -37.68
N THR A 814 -36.89 17.81 -37.97
CA THR A 814 -36.13 19.01 -38.31
C THR A 814 -34.66 18.63 -38.56
N ALA A 815 -34.47 18.11 -39.75
CA ALA A 815 -33.18 18.11 -40.38
C ALA A 815 -33.35 18.72 -41.75
N ALA A 816 -33.04 20.00 -41.88
CA ALA A 816 -32.67 20.70 -43.09
C ALA A 816 -32.58 22.20 -42.75
N THR A 817 -31.42 22.75 -42.83
CA THR A 817 -31.01 24.13 -43.14
C THR A 817 -29.90 24.55 -42.22
N ALA A 818 -28.70 24.36 -42.70
CA ALA A 818 -27.60 25.35 -42.60
C ALA A 818 -26.32 24.76 -43.26
N SER A 819 -26.38 24.59 -44.59
CA SER A 819 -25.20 24.66 -45.45
C SER A 819 -25.21 26.02 -46.09
N LYS A 820 -24.27 26.89 -45.74
CA LYS A 820 -23.71 28.04 -46.48
C LYS A 820 -23.37 29.16 -45.52
N ARG A 821 -22.18 29.25 -45.16
CA ARG A 821 -21.35 30.45 -45.26
C ARG A 821 -19.90 30.11 -44.98
N ARG A 822 -19.20 29.92 -46.06
CA ARG A 822 -17.75 30.08 -46.17
C ARG A 822 -17.45 31.50 -46.54
N ARG A 823 -16.29 31.95 -46.08
CA ARG A 823 -15.44 33.04 -46.54
C ARG A 823 -15.65 34.41 -45.90
N THR A 824 -14.47 34.89 -45.53
CA THR A 824 -13.92 36.19 -45.27
C THR A 824 -14.03 36.71 -43.81
N ALA A 825 -13.01 36.63 -43.06
CA ALA A 825 -11.86 37.52 -42.84
C ALA A 825 -10.88 36.84 -41.88
#